data_561b6a53c2c18707d6af80642c5c833d
#
_entry.id   561b6a53c2c18707d6af80642c5c833d
#
_cell.length_a   1.000
_cell.length_b   1.000
_cell.length_c   1.000
_cell.angle_alpha   90.00
_cell.angle_beta   90.00
_cell.angle_gamma   90.00
#
_symmetry.space_group_name_H-M   'P 1'
#
loop_
_entity.id
_entity.type
_entity.pdbx_description
1 polymer ?
#
loop_
_entity_poly.entity_id
_entity_poly.type
_entity_poly.pdbx_seq_one_letter_code
_entity_poly.pdbx_strand_id
1 'polypeptide(L)'
;MSIDRDQRPKNNIEHILRRLSPRISILLVFGAFWVIPDHALAHERWILSPDQIAEWNAHPRPKLYSELSPLNVTMISLFSLFILGWVRLGFTGARELFPDLQARLASYGDHVPRILRVCLAWMLLSSAFGVEPRFGVTAFSSPTLFAPDLELRLLGPEWHWLAWAEVVLGLTILFGIYVRFFAVLLILMTLLGAWLFGEAILAYAGALIGASIYLVMQGAGRHFLPLPTLPFLLGLQPWLEAQPRQRAQAIMRVLTGTTMLYLGVYFKVFQPNLVLGIIAMYHVPMMSAAPETFTLLMALVEVSAGILIIAGILLRPLSVFFLFAFTGFALLLPETLTEHILFYGVILSFLINGAGHWRVPQARDKAAEIIIAGGGFSGVHAAMKIEKLIGRYSRVRVTLIHDDANMLFFPLLPEVIGGTMQPGNVVNPIRRIVPQTRVITGRLEYVDEQAKRVVVRRKNGKEINLPYAELVFALFPVPNLAGIPGMMAHASPIDSVGDALHIRKCVLDRIEEAEFTQVAAERDRLLTFAVVGSGQRACATAVELCQMLRTVEVSYPVLREHGWQVYLYEDTKIPYTDLEEQIQSQRDRGLEKAGVTLCRDVEVAGLTNRDLAMASGARRPVGLVVNSSFKLPAVAMTSQCLHWPFEIEDDLSLKAHQNIWVTAMKKQGQQRRFITTADLVALGNAAGYNAWASSQSYQPRPFRPRKRLLEPYNMGRRSLCRAGGFTFGGAPAWIVSRLTNLLAMPGLERNLRILMDWLLDIPFRNDIAVLAPDPTERLQRAHFEPGDEVIRQGDEGETAYVVESGRLEVLKDGSKLGELGEGDCFGEIALLSKVRR
;
A
#
# COMPACT_ATOMS: atom_id res chain seq x y z
N MET A 1 -31.09 11.83 35.84
CA MET A 1 -31.61 12.15 34.48
C MET A 1 -30.45 11.98 33.53
N SER A 2 -30.27 10.77 33.00
CA SER A 2 -29.24 10.38 32.06
C SER A 2 -29.83 10.60 30.66
N ILE A 3 -29.23 11.48 29.87
CA ILE A 3 -29.57 11.68 28.47
C ILE A 3 -28.62 10.77 27.65
N ASP A 4 -29.24 9.75 27.11
CA ASP A 4 -28.68 8.79 26.18
C ASP A 4 -28.43 9.50 24.82
N ARG A 5 -27.18 9.62 24.40
CA ARG A 5 -26.76 10.16 23.09
C ARG A 5 -26.02 9.09 22.29
N ASP A 6 -26.73 8.10 21.84
CA ASP A 6 -26.17 7.12 20.87
C ASP A 6 -27.21 6.82 19.76
N GLN A 7 -27.49 7.82 18.92
CA GLN A 7 -28.15 7.62 17.64
C GLN A 7 -27.48 8.46 16.56
N ARG A 8 -26.37 7.93 16.02
CA ARG A 8 -25.94 8.30 14.68
C ARG A 8 -26.65 7.39 13.67
N PRO A 9 -27.18 7.92 12.55
CA PRO A 9 -27.83 7.09 11.54
C PRO A 9 -26.80 6.14 10.93
N LYS A 10 -26.94 4.85 11.20
CA LYS A 10 -26.17 3.79 10.54
C LYS A 10 -26.50 3.86 9.05
N ASN A 11 -25.51 4.05 8.22
CA ASN A 11 -25.58 4.04 6.76
C ASN A 11 -26.27 2.77 6.26
N ASN A 12 -27.59 2.87 5.97
CA ASN A 12 -28.40 1.79 5.42
C ASN A 12 -27.87 1.23 4.09
N ILE A 13 -27.09 2.03 3.35
CA ILE A 13 -26.48 1.63 2.08
C ILE A 13 -25.45 0.52 2.27
N GLU A 14 -24.66 0.55 3.34
CA GLU A 14 -23.65 -0.49 3.60
C GLU A 14 -24.30 -1.84 3.97
N HIS A 15 -25.46 -1.80 4.60
CA HIS A 15 -26.22 -3.02 4.96
C HIS A 15 -26.97 -3.63 3.77
N ILE A 16 -27.42 -2.81 2.82
CA ILE A 16 -28.05 -3.24 1.57
C ILE A 16 -27.01 -3.88 0.64
N LEU A 17 -25.83 -3.25 0.50
CA LEU A 17 -24.74 -3.78 -0.32
C LEU A 17 -24.11 -5.06 0.24
N ARG A 18 -24.14 -5.28 1.56
CA ARG A 18 -23.69 -6.53 2.19
C ARG A 18 -24.66 -7.70 1.98
N ARG A 19 -25.94 -7.43 1.75
CA ARG A 19 -26.99 -8.46 1.54
C ARG A 19 -27.21 -8.87 0.09
N LEU A 20 -26.63 -8.17 -0.88
CA LEU A 20 -26.55 -8.63 -2.26
C LEU A 20 -25.54 -9.78 -2.33
N SER A 21 -26.01 -10.94 -1.88
CA SER A 21 -25.26 -12.19 -1.99
C SER A 21 -25.11 -12.54 -3.48
N PRO A 22 -24.05 -13.23 -3.88
CA PRO A 22 -23.90 -13.71 -5.27
C PRO A 22 -25.08 -14.55 -5.77
N ARG A 23 -25.91 -15.06 -4.87
CA ARG A 23 -27.15 -15.77 -5.19
C ARG A 23 -28.23 -14.88 -5.80
N ILE A 24 -28.33 -13.59 -5.38
CA ILE A 24 -29.31 -12.65 -5.94
C ILE A 24 -28.88 -12.20 -7.34
N SER A 25 -27.58 -12.00 -7.56
CA SER A 25 -27.05 -11.66 -8.90
C SER A 25 -27.29 -12.81 -9.91
N ILE A 26 -27.17 -14.05 -9.48
CA ILE A 26 -27.47 -15.25 -10.28
C ILE A 26 -28.98 -15.33 -10.56
N LEU A 27 -29.83 -15.06 -9.57
CA LEU A 27 -31.30 -15.09 -9.73
C LEU A 27 -31.81 -13.96 -10.64
N LEU A 28 -31.25 -12.77 -10.60
CA LEU A 28 -31.59 -11.67 -11.51
C LEU A 28 -31.15 -11.95 -12.95
N VAL A 29 -30.04 -12.64 -13.16
CA VAL A 29 -29.57 -13.07 -14.47
C VAL A 29 -30.46 -14.21 -15.01
N PHE A 30 -30.84 -15.19 -14.16
CA PHE A 30 -31.76 -16.23 -14.57
C PHE A 30 -33.20 -15.72 -14.79
N GLY A 31 -33.66 -14.72 -14.06
CA GLY A 31 -34.96 -14.09 -14.25
C GLY A 31 -35.12 -13.38 -15.60
N ALA A 32 -34.04 -12.81 -16.15
CA ALA A 32 -34.04 -12.18 -17.48
C ALA A 32 -34.15 -13.21 -18.63
N PHE A 33 -33.86 -14.50 -18.39
CA PHE A 33 -33.98 -15.59 -19.38
C PHE A 33 -35.41 -16.06 -19.64
N TRP A 34 -36.38 -15.63 -18.84
CA TRP A 34 -37.76 -16.15 -18.95
C TRP A 34 -38.72 -15.26 -19.76
N VAL A 35 -38.27 -14.12 -20.25
CA VAL A 35 -39.06 -13.28 -21.16
C VAL A 35 -38.45 -13.40 -22.54
N ILE A 36 -38.91 -14.36 -23.33
CA ILE A 36 -38.49 -14.54 -24.73
C ILE A 36 -39.57 -13.93 -25.61
N PRO A 37 -39.36 -12.78 -26.24
CA PRO A 37 -40.14 -12.33 -27.36
C PRO A 37 -39.63 -13.00 -28.65
N ASP A 38 -40.55 -13.27 -29.58
CA ASP A 38 -40.32 -14.05 -30.81
C ASP A 38 -39.41 -13.47 -31.89
N HIS A 39 -38.76 -12.29 -31.67
CA HIS A 39 -38.00 -11.58 -32.74
C HIS A 39 -36.71 -10.97 -32.21
N ALA A 40 -35.74 -11.74 -31.83
CA ALA A 40 -34.41 -11.22 -31.59
C ALA A 40 -33.47 -11.44 -32.76
N LEU A 41 -32.98 -10.35 -33.30
CA LEU A 41 -32.09 -10.28 -34.46
C LEU A 41 -30.86 -9.48 -34.08
N ALA A 42 -29.85 -10.08 -33.46
CA ALA A 42 -28.70 -9.33 -33.09
C ALA A 42 -27.43 -9.80 -33.82
N HIS A 43 -26.58 -10.45 -33.34
CA HIS A 43 -25.17 -10.69 -33.71
C HIS A 43 -24.91 -11.10 -35.18
N GLU A 44 -25.78 -11.78 -35.86
CA GLU A 44 -25.61 -12.26 -37.26
C GLU A 44 -25.87 -11.21 -38.29
N ARG A 45 -26.44 -10.03 -37.94
CA ARG A 45 -26.69 -8.91 -38.88
C ARG A 45 -25.42 -8.25 -39.43
N TRP A 46 -24.28 -8.56 -38.89
CA TRP A 46 -23.01 -8.08 -39.47
C TRP A 46 -22.71 -8.85 -40.74
N ILE A 47 -23.06 -10.10 -40.78
CA ILE A 47 -22.62 -11.09 -41.76
C ILE A 47 -23.76 -11.49 -42.70
N LEU A 48 -25.02 -11.52 -42.24
CA LEU A 48 -26.20 -11.88 -43.01
C LEU A 48 -27.16 -10.69 -43.22
N SER A 49 -27.77 -10.59 -44.40
CA SER A 49 -28.82 -9.61 -44.66
C SER A 49 -30.10 -9.98 -43.90
N PRO A 50 -31.02 -9.01 -43.66
CA PRO A 50 -32.33 -9.30 -43.08
C PRO A 50 -33.11 -10.38 -43.78
N ASP A 51 -33.05 -10.39 -45.14
CA ASP A 51 -33.74 -11.37 -45.97
C ASP A 51 -33.12 -12.78 -45.76
N GLN A 52 -31.80 -12.87 -45.70
CA GLN A 52 -31.11 -14.13 -45.45
C GLN A 52 -31.37 -14.65 -44.04
N ILE A 53 -31.42 -13.75 -43.05
CA ILE A 53 -31.80 -14.14 -41.65
C ILE A 53 -33.22 -14.70 -41.63
N ALA A 54 -34.16 -14.06 -42.35
CA ALA A 54 -35.52 -14.54 -42.46
C ALA A 54 -35.60 -15.90 -43.17
N GLU A 55 -34.87 -16.07 -44.26
CA GLU A 55 -34.76 -17.30 -45.03
C GLU A 55 -34.23 -18.47 -44.16
N TRP A 56 -33.08 -18.27 -43.51
CA TRP A 56 -32.46 -19.29 -42.69
C TRP A 56 -33.27 -19.63 -41.43
N ASN A 57 -33.95 -18.66 -40.83
CA ASN A 57 -34.87 -18.92 -39.70
C ASN A 57 -36.10 -19.72 -40.10
N ALA A 58 -36.51 -19.66 -41.40
CA ALA A 58 -37.64 -20.50 -41.93
C ALA A 58 -37.24 -21.97 -42.10
N HIS A 59 -35.95 -22.32 -42.15
CA HIS A 59 -35.51 -23.69 -42.25
C HIS A 59 -35.82 -24.50 -40.97
N PRO A 60 -36.21 -25.81 -41.10
CA PRO A 60 -36.39 -26.66 -39.97
C PRO A 60 -35.10 -26.80 -39.15
N ARG A 61 -35.22 -27.02 -37.87
CA ARG A 61 -34.05 -27.27 -37.01
C ARG A 61 -33.24 -28.46 -37.51
N PRO A 62 -31.89 -28.37 -37.49
CA PRO A 62 -31.02 -29.44 -37.93
C PRO A 62 -31.28 -30.72 -37.14
N LYS A 63 -31.23 -31.88 -37.82
CA LYS A 63 -31.45 -33.22 -37.18
C LYS A 63 -30.48 -33.47 -36.03
N LEU A 64 -29.23 -32.95 -36.11
CA LEU A 64 -28.23 -33.06 -35.06
C LEU A 64 -28.71 -32.50 -33.73
N TYR A 65 -29.63 -31.54 -33.72
CA TYR A 65 -30.19 -30.90 -32.52
C TYR A 65 -31.53 -31.51 -32.07
N SER A 66 -32.23 -32.23 -32.96
CA SER A 66 -33.51 -32.82 -32.67
C SER A 66 -33.46 -34.30 -32.37
N GLU A 67 -32.42 -35.01 -32.77
CA GLU A 67 -32.28 -36.45 -32.64
C GLU A 67 -30.96 -36.82 -31.90
N LEU A 68 -31.02 -37.76 -30.96
CA LEU A 68 -29.84 -38.33 -30.31
C LEU A 68 -29.20 -39.40 -31.21
N SER A 69 -28.39 -38.92 -32.17
CA SER A 69 -27.61 -39.82 -33.03
C SER A 69 -26.35 -40.34 -32.29
N PRO A 70 -25.81 -41.52 -32.67
CA PRO A 70 -24.54 -42.00 -32.10
C PRO A 70 -23.39 -40.99 -32.21
N LEU A 71 -23.39 -40.18 -33.28
CA LEU A 71 -22.37 -39.13 -33.51
C LEU A 71 -22.53 -38.02 -32.47
N ASN A 72 -23.74 -37.52 -32.21
CA ASN A 72 -23.99 -36.48 -31.21
C ASN A 72 -23.60 -36.93 -29.82
N VAL A 73 -24.03 -38.12 -29.44
CA VAL A 73 -23.72 -38.71 -28.13
C VAL A 73 -22.20 -38.84 -27.95
N THR A 74 -21.51 -39.30 -28.99
CA THR A 74 -20.07 -39.46 -28.93
C THR A 74 -19.34 -38.08 -28.78
N MET A 75 -19.75 -37.09 -29.58
CA MET A 75 -19.18 -35.74 -29.53
C MET A 75 -19.42 -35.07 -28.17
N ILE A 76 -20.68 -35.10 -27.69
CA ILE A 76 -21.02 -34.50 -26.38
C ILE A 76 -20.24 -35.22 -25.27
N SER A 77 -20.12 -36.57 -25.34
CA SER A 77 -19.38 -37.36 -24.36
C SER A 77 -17.89 -37.01 -24.34
N LEU A 78 -17.25 -37.01 -25.52
CA LEU A 78 -15.81 -36.66 -25.65
C LEU A 78 -15.53 -35.22 -25.19
N PHE A 79 -16.40 -34.27 -25.56
CA PHE A 79 -16.28 -32.89 -25.14
C PHE A 79 -16.50 -32.73 -23.64
N SER A 80 -17.45 -33.43 -23.08
CA SER A 80 -17.70 -33.47 -21.64
C SER A 80 -16.50 -34.01 -20.85
N LEU A 81 -15.89 -35.09 -21.35
CA LEU A 81 -14.65 -35.64 -20.79
C LEU A 81 -13.47 -34.65 -20.86
N PHE A 82 -13.35 -33.93 -22.00
CA PHE A 82 -12.37 -32.86 -22.15
C PHE A 82 -12.59 -31.74 -21.11
N ILE A 83 -13.82 -31.26 -20.95
CA ILE A 83 -14.16 -30.25 -19.97
C ILE A 83 -13.94 -30.74 -18.52
N LEU A 84 -14.28 -31.99 -18.20
CA LEU A 84 -13.99 -32.59 -16.90
C LEU A 84 -12.49 -32.68 -16.66
N GLY A 85 -11.71 -33.06 -17.67
CA GLY A 85 -10.25 -33.02 -17.64
C GLY A 85 -9.70 -31.62 -17.39
N TRP A 86 -10.24 -30.62 -18.08
CA TRP A 86 -9.90 -29.20 -17.89
C TRP A 86 -10.22 -28.72 -16.47
N VAL A 87 -11.40 -29.01 -15.97
CA VAL A 87 -11.81 -28.68 -14.60
C VAL A 87 -10.90 -29.39 -13.59
N ARG A 88 -10.61 -30.70 -13.76
CA ARG A 88 -9.70 -31.46 -12.91
C ARG A 88 -8.30 -30.84 -12.91
N LEU A 89 -7.80 -30.46 -14.08
CA LEU A 89 -6.50 -29.79 -14.20
C LEU A 89 -6.49 -28.46 -13.42
N GLY A 90 -7.61 -27.70 -13.45
CA GLY A 90 -7.79 -26.49 -12.66
C GLY A 90 -7.76 -26.74 -11.15
N PHE A 91 -8.20 -27.90 -10.69
CA PHE A 91 -8.20 -28.28 -9.28
C PHE A 91 -6.86 -28.87 -8.81
N THR A 92 -6.13 -29.62 -9.67
CA THR A 92 -4.98 -30.45 -9.25
C THR A 92 -3.61 -29.84 -9.43
N GLY A 93 -3.46 -28.65 -10.00
CA GLY A 93 -2.11 -28.09 -10.00
C GLY A 93 -1.64 -27.34 -11.24
N ALA A 94 -2.47 -27.01 -12.19
CA ALA A 94 -2.08 -26.15 -13.33
C ALA A 94 -1.56 -24.74 -12.93
N ARG A 95 -1.58 -24.42 -11.62
CA ARG A 95 -0.97 -23.21 -11.05
C ARG A 95 0.56 -23.23 -11.13
N GLU A 96 1.14 -24.41 -11.17
CA GLU A 96 2.60 -24.58 -11.24
C GLU A 96 3.12 -24.58 -12.67
N LEU A 97 2.23 -24.66 -13.67
CA LEU A 97 2.60 -24.47 -15.07
C LEU A 97 2.99 -23.00 -15.32
N PHE A 98 4.27 -22.77 -15.53
CA PHE A 98 4.84 -21.46 -15.87
C PHE A 98 4.65 -20.36 -14.78
N PRO A 99 5.10 -20.56 -13.52
CA PRO A 99 4.95 -19.59 -12.43
C PRO A 99 5.61 -18.24 -12.76
N ASP A 100 6.76 -18.25 -13.41
CA ASP A 100 7.48 -17.02 -13.80
C ASP A 100 6.69 -16.20 -14.83
N LEU A 101 6.07 -16.87 -15.81
CA LEU A 101 5.21 -16.21 -16.78
C LEU A 101 3.99 -15.58 -16.10
N GLN A 102 3.37 -16.30 -15.15
CA GLN A 102 2.24 -15.79 -14.39
C GLN A 102 2.64 -14.57 -13.54
N ALA A 103 3.81 -14.60 -12.91
CA ALA A 103 4.34 -13.48 -12.15
C ALA A 103 4.63 -12.27 -13.06
N ARG A 104 5.25 -12.50 -14.22
CA ARG A 104 5.48 -11.45 -15.22
C ARG A 104 4.17 -10.84 -15.70
N LEU A 105 3.17 -11.63 -16.06
CA LEU A 105 1.86 -11.14 -16.47
C LEU A 105 1.19 -10.32 -15.35
N ALA A 106 1.17 -10.82 -14.13
CA ALA A 106 0.59 -10.11 -12.99
C ALA A 106 1.27 -8.75 -12.72
N SER A 107 2.55 -8.58 -13.09
CA SER A 107 3.25 -7.30 -12.95
C SER A 107 2.71 -6.19 -13.87
N TYR A 108 2.04 -6.56 -14.95
CA TYR A 108 1.36 -5.63 -15.85
C TYR A 108 -0.06 -5.26 -15.40
N GLY A 109 -0.53 -5.77 -14.26
CA GLY A 109 -1.87 -5.51 -13.75
C GLY A 109 -2.25 -4.03 -13.63
N ASP A 110 -1.27 -3.15 -13.38
CA ASP A 110 -1.48 -1.70 -13.33
C ASP A 110 -1.80 -1.07 -14.70
N HIS A 111 -1.55 -1.80 -15.80
CA HIS A 111 -1.87 -1.36 -17.15
C HIS A 111 -3.28 -1.77 -17.61
N VAL A 112 -3.95 -2.69 -16.91
CA VAL A 112 -5.27 -3.18 -17.30
C VAL A 112 -6.31 -2.07 -17.42
N PRO A 113 -6.43 -1.08 -16.50
CA PRO A 113 -7.36 0.03 -16.72
C PRO A 113 -7.09 0.79 -18.00
N ARG A 114 -5.82 0.96 -18.38
CA ARG A 114 -5.43 1.62 -19.63
C ARG A 114 -5.83 0.79 -20.86
N ILE A 115 -5.62 -0.52 -20.83
CA ILE A 115 -6.01 -1.43 -21.92
C ILE A 115 -7.53 -1.34 -22.14
N LEU A 116 -8.32 -1.45 -21.08
CA LEU A 116 -9.78 -1.34 -21.16
C LEU A 116 -10.23 0.03 -21.67
N ARG A 117 -9.60 1.12 -21.24
CA ARG A 117 -9.89 2.47 -21.72
C ARG A 117 -9.66 2.60 -23.23
N VAL A 118 -8.53 2.10 -23.72
CA VAL A 118 -8.20 2.15 -25.15
C VAL A 118 -9.20 1.32 -25.96
N CYS A 119 -9.53 0.11 -25.53
CA CYS A 119 -10.47 -0.75 -26.24
C CYS A 119 -11.90 -0.19 -26.22
N LEU A 120 -12.37 0.31 -25.07
CA LEU A 120 -13.68 0.94 -24.96
C LEU A 120 -13.76 2.22 -25.81
N ALA A 121 -12.73 3.06 -25.78
CA ALA A 121 -12.70 4.28 -26.56
C ALA A 121 -12.70 3.99 -28.07
N TRP A 122 -11.93 2.99 -28.49
CA TRP A 122 -11.94 2.56 -29.90
C TRP A 122 -13.32 2.08 -30.32
N MET A 123 -13.93 1.20 -29.54
CA MET A 123 -15.29 0.72 -29.81
C MET A 123 -16.30 1.88 -29.92
N LEU A 124 -16.31 2.81 -28.95
CA LEU A 124 -17.22 3.96 -28.93
C LEU A 124 -17.01 4.89 -30.11
N LEU A 125 -15.77 5.17 -30.50
CA LEU A 125 -15.46 6.04 -31.61
C LEU A 125 -15.77 5.38 -32.94
N SER A 126 -15.42 4.10 -33.15
CA SER A 126 -15.74 3.38 -34.39
C SER A 126 -17.24 3.25 -34.57
N SER A 127 -18.01 3.00 -33.54
CA SER A 127 -19.45 2.95 -33.53
C SER A 127 -20.06 4.31 -33.87
N ALA A 128 -19.65 5.37 -33.20
CA ALA A 128 -20.14 6.74 -33.41
C ALA A 128 -19.93 7.23 -34.86
N PHE A 129 -18.78 6.89 -35.45
CA PHE A 129 -18.46 7.26 -36.84
C PHE A 129 -18.95 6.23 -37.87
N GLY A 130 -19.56 5.14 -37.48
CA GLY A 130 -20.00 4.08 -38.37
C GLY A 130 -18.87 3.50 -39.25
N VAL A 131 -17.66 3.36 -38.63
CA VAL A 131 -16.45 2.89 -39.32
C VAL A 131 -16.56 1.42 -39.69
N GLU A 132 -17.25 0.64 -38.85
CA GLU A 132 -17.30 -0.81 -38.97
C GLU A 132 -18.14 -1.26 -40.16
N PRO A 133 -17.58 -2.11 -41.05
CA PRO A 133 -18.31 -2.61 -42.21
C PRO A 133 -19.41 -3.57 -41.71
N ARG A 134 -20.55 -3.50 -42.38
CA ARG A 134 -21.69 -4.39 -42.17
C ARG A 134 -22.42 -4.61 -43.48
N PHE A 135 -23.21 -5.64 -43.53
CA PHE A 135 -23.89 -6.04 -44.75
C PHE A 135 -24.73 -4.88 -45.34
N GLY A 136 -24.49 -4.53 -46.59
CA GLY A 136 -25.22 -3.49 -47.32
C GLY A 136 -25.02 -2.05 -46.87
N VAL A 137 -24.12 -1.80 -45.94
CA VAL A 137 -23.81 -0.44 -45.43
C VAL A 137 -22.35 -0.11 -45.65
N THR A 138 -22.09 1.04 -46.29
CA THR A 138 -20.71 1.52 -46.48
C THR A 138 -20.16 2.13 -45.20
N ALA A 139 -18.85 2.00 -44.99
CA ALA A 139 -18.17 2.63 -43.86
C ALA A 139 -18.45 4.14 -43.83
N PHE A 140 -18.56 4.70 -42.63
CA PHE A 140 -18.86 6.11 -42.35
C PHE A 140 -20.25 6.62 -42.78
N SER A 141 -21.17 5.72 -43.13
CA SER A 141 -22.48 6.11 -43.65
C SER A 141 -23.59 6.17 -42.60
N SER A 142 -23.47 5.45 -41.51
CA SER A 142 -24.52 5.40 -40.48
C SER A 142 -23.92 5.05 -39.11
N PRO A 143 -24.10 5.93 -38.10
CA PRO A 143 -23.66 5.65 -36.74
C PRO A 143 -24.47 4.52 -36.09
N THR A 144 -23.81 3.80 -35.20
CA THR A 144 -24.39 2.70 -34.43
C THR A 144 -24.24 2.99 -32.93
N LEU A 145 -24.84 2.18 -32.08
CA LEU A 145 -24.67 2.25 -30.62
C LEU A 145 -23.87 1.02 -30.16
N PHE A 146 -22.57 1.20 -29.86
CA PHE A 146 -21.60 0.18 -29.37
C PHE A 146 -21.21 -0.91 -30.39
N ALA A 147 -22.09 -1.32 -31.28
CA ALA A 147 -21.88 -2.46 -32.14
C ALA A 147 -22.58 -2.25 -33.52
N PRO A 148 -22.10 -2.91 -34.58
CA PRO A 148 -22.59 -2.69 -35.94
C PRO A 148 -24.07 -3.00 -36.16
N ASP A 149 -24.63 -3.92 -35.42
CA ASP A 149 -26.04 -4.35 -35.48
C ASP A 149 -27.02 -3.41 -34.76
N LEU A 150 -26.55 -2.49 -33.93
CA LEU A 150 -27.37 -1.53 -33.21
C LEU A 150 -27.44 -0.18 -33.91
N GLU A 151 -28.06 -0.14 -35.08
CA GLU A 151 -28.16 1.04 -35.93
C GLU A 151 -29.03 2.15 -35.35
N LEU A 152 -28.47 3.33 -35.10
CA LEU A 152 -29.24 4.49 -34.64
C LEU A 152 -30.25 4.97 -35.66
N ARG A 153 -30.01 4.72 -36.97
CA ARG A 153 -30.94 5.07 -38.06
C ARG A 153 -32.30 4.37 -37.91
N LEU A 154 -32.33 3.18 -37.35
CA LEU A 154 -33.56 2.39 -37.14
C LEU A 154 -34.46 2.98 -36.02
N LEU A 155 -33.92 3.80 -35.15
CA LEU A 155 -34.65 4.42 -34.04
C LEU A 155 -35.27 5.78 -34.42
N GLY A 156 -34.80 6.42 -35.47
CA GLY A 156 -35.22 7.76 -35.89
C GLY A 156 -34.19 8.87 -35.62
N PRO A 157 -34.34 10.04 -36.25
CA PRO A 157 -33.35 11.11 -36.17
C PRO A 157 -33.20 11.72 -34.78
N GLU A 158 -34.20 11.60 -33.94
CA GLU A 158 -34.18 12.07 -32.51
C GLU A 158 -33.15 11.36 -31.67
N TRP A 159 -32.64 10.19 -32.07
CA TRP A 159 -31.65 9.43 -31.32
C TRP A 159 -30.21 9.61 -31.85
N HIS A 160 -29.99 10.35 -32.91
CA HIS A 160 -28.65 10.57 -33.48
C HIS A 160 -27.68 11.29 -32.52
N TRP A 161 -28.18 11.98 -31.51
CA TRP A 161 -27.33 12.59 -30.49
C TRP A 161 -26.52 11.56 -29.67
N LEU A 162 -26.98 10.29 -29.66
CA LEU A 162 -26.23 9.19 -28.97
C LEU A 162 -24.86 8.96 -29.59
N ALA A 163 -24.70 9.15 -30.91
CA ALA A 163 -23.40 9.09 -31.56
C ALA A 163 -22.44 10.15 -31.03
N TRP A 164 -22.90 11.39 -30.78
CA TRP A 164 -22.08 12.43 -30.15
C TRP A 164 -21.78 12.13 -28.68
N ALA A 165 -22.71 11.51 -27.99
CA ALA A 165 -22.47 11.04 -26.63
C ALA A 165 -21.37 9.96 -26.61
N GLU A 166 -21.34 9.03 -27.58
CA GLU A 166 -20.25 8.04 -27.72
C GLU A 166 -18.91 8.72 -28.03
N VAL A 167 -18.86 9.74 -28.88
CA VAL A 167 -17.62 10.50 -29.12
C VAL A 167 -17.10 11.12 -27.83
N VAL A 168 -17.96 11.80 -27.07
CA VAL A 168 -17.56 12.42 -25.79
C VAL A 168 -17.10 11.36 -24.79
N LEU A 169 -17.83 10.26 -24.61
CA LEU A 169 -17.46 9.15 -23.73
C LEU A 169 -16.15 8.51 -24.17
N GLY A 170 -16.01 8.24 -25.48
CA GLY A 170 -14.81 7.64 -26.04
C GLY A 170 -13.57 8.50 -25.79
N LEU A 171 -13.60 9.78 -26.10
CA LEU A 171 -12.48 10.70 -25.88
C LEU A 171 -12.14 10.87 -24.39
N THR A 172 -13.15 11.08 -23.53
CA THR A 172 -12.91 11.26 -22.11
C THR A 172 -12.33 10.01 -21.44
N ILE A 173 -12.83 8.82 -21.82
CA ILE A 173 -12.31 7.54 -21.34
C ILE A 173 -10.89 7.32 -21.90
N LEU A 174 -10.62 7.62 -23.16
CA LEU A 174 -9.29 7.47 -23.79
C LEU A 174 -8.24 8.27 -23.06
N PHE A 175 -8.48 9.56 -22.86
CA PHE A 175 -7.53 10.46 -22.16
C PHE A 175 -7.51 10.28 -20.65
N GLY A 176 -8.42 9.50 -20.09
CA GLY A 176 -8.48 9.24 -18.66
C GLY A 176 -9.08 10.37 -17.83
N ILE A 177 -9.89 11.22 -18.46
CA ILE A 177 -10.56 12.37 -17.87
C ILE A 177 -11.77 11.87 -17.08
N TYR A 178 -11.81 12.08 -15.76
CA TYR A 178 -12.92 11.70 -14.87
C TYR A 178 -13.48 10.29 -15.15
N VAL A 179 -12.61 9.31 -15.37
CA VAL A 179 -12.95 7.95 -15.84
C VAL A 179 -14.06 7.31 -15.02
N ARG A 180 -14.06 7.47 -13.71
CA ARG A 180 -15.09 6.90 -12.85
C ARG A 180 -16.47 7.44 -13.17
N PHE A 181 -16.57 8.73 -13.39
CA PHE A 181 -17.83 9.41 -13.75
C PHE A 181 -18.32 8.97 -15.15
N PHE A 182 -17.46 9.02 -16.16
CA PHE A 182 -17.82 8.64 -17.51
C PHE A 182 -18.08 7.14 -17.66
N ALA A 183 -17.43 6.29 -16.86
CA ALA A 183 -17.75 4.86 -16.82
C ALA A 183 -19.14 4.59 -16.20
N VAL A 184 -19.60 5.40 -15.25
CA VAL A 184 -21.01 5.33 -14.77
C VAL A 184 -21.97 5.78 -15.87
N LEU A 185 -21.67 6.84 -16.58
CA LEU A 185 -22.49 7.28 -17.72
C LEU A 185 -22.55 6.21 -18.81
N LEU A 186 -21.45 5.50 -19.07
CA LEU A 186 -21.43 4.37 -20.02
C LEU A 186 -22.33 3.22 -19.56
N ILE A 187 -22.39 2.92 -18.27
CA ILE A 187 -23.34 1.95 -17.72
C ILE A 187 -24.78 2.41 -17.99
N LEU A 188 -25.09 3.68 -17.72
CA LEU A 188 -26.42 4.24 -17.93
C LEU A 188 -26.80 4.23 -19.43
N MET A 189 -25.85 4.54 -20.30
CA MET A 189 -26.05 4.49 -21.74
C MET A 189 -26.25 3.04 -22.23
N THR A 190 -25.56 2.05 -21.64
CA THR A 190 -25.82 0.63 -21.93
C THR A 190 -27.22 0.19 -21.50
N LEU A 191 -27.70 0.67 -20.34
CA LEU A 191 -29.06 0.42 -19.88
C LEU A 191 -30.10 1.11 -20.78
N LEU A 192 -29.84 2.34 -21.24
CA LEU A 192 -30.66 3.03 -22.23
C LEU A 192 -30.71 2.22 -23.55
N GLY A 193 -29.57 1.74 -24.02
CA GLY A 193 -29.47 0.86 -25.17
C GLY A 193 -30.31 -0.42 -25.02
N ALA A 194 -30.34 -1.00 -23.82
CA ALA A 194 -31.19 -2.17 -23.54
C ALA A 194 -32.70 -1.84 -23.64
N TRP A 195 -33.08 -0.63 -23.26
CA TRP A 195 -34.44 -0.15 -23.44
C TRP A 195 -34.78 0.14 -24.91
N LEU A 196 -33.83 0.66 -25.70
CA LEU A 196 -34.03 1.02 -27.10
C LEU A 196 -34.00 -0.19 -28.07
N PHE A 197 -33.04 -1.09 -27.88
CA PHE A 197 -32.76 -2.23 -28.75
C PHE A 197 -33.17 -3.59 -28.18
N GLY A 198 -33.79 -3.59 -27.00
CA GLY A 198 -34.26 -4.81 -26.35
C GLY A 198 -33.13 -5.81 -26.10
N GLU A 199 -33.36 -7.06 -26.47
CA GLU A 199 -32.42 -8.17 -26.24
C GLU A 199 -31.16 -8.15 -27.12
N ALA A 200 -31.18 -7.39 -28.23
CA ALA A 200 -30.03 -7.28 -29.13
C ALA A 200 -28.75 -6.83 -28.40
N ILE A 201 -28.88 -5.93 -27.41
CA ILE A 201 -27.72 -5.43 -26.66
C ILE A 201 -27.16 -6.46 -25.67
N LEU A 202 -27.88 -7.52 -25.31
CA LEU A 202 -27.44 -8.53 -24.35
C LEU A 202 -26.17 -9.25 -24.80
N ALA A 203 -25.91 -9.27 -26.10
CA ALA A 203 -24.68 -9.77 -26.71
C ALA A 203 -23.43 -8.98 -26.26
N TYR A 204 -23.60 -7.74 -25.78
CA TYR A 204 -22.52 -6.83 -25.42
C TYR A 204 -22.59 -6.34 -23.98
N ALA A 205 -23.82 -6.24 -23.44
CA ALA A 205 -24.11 -5.55 -22.19
C ALA A 205 -23.26 -6.04 -21.00
N GLY A 206 -23.07 -7.34 -20.86
CA GLY A 206 -22.30 -7.87 -19.73
C GLY A 206 -20.82 -7.51 -19.81
N ALA A 207 -20.22 -7.53 -20.99
CA ALA A 207 -18.83 -7.11 -21.19
C ALA A 207 -18.68 -5.59 -21.00
N LEU A 208 -19.59 -4.77 -21.55
CA LEU A 208 -19.64 -3.32 -21.41
C LEU A 208 -19.79 -2.89 -19.94
N ILE A 209 -20.80 -3.39 -19.27
CA ILE A 209 -21.06 -3.07 -17.87
C ILE A 209 -19.91 -3.59 -16.99
N GLY A 210 -19.39 -4.78 -17.30
CA GLY A 210 -18.27 -5.37 -16.57
C GLY A 210 -16.99 -4.54 -16.64
N ALA A 211 -16.61 -4.11 -17.84
CA ALA A 211 -15.45 -3.25 -18.07
C ALA A 211 -15.65 -1.86 -17.45
N SER A 212 -16.87 -1.30 -17.55
CA SER A 212 -17.21 -0.03 -16.92
C SER A 212 -17.14 -0.09 -15.40
N ILE A 213 -17.70 -1.11 -14.76
CA ILE A 213 -17.59 -1.32 -13.30
C ILE A 213 -16.12 -1.47 -12.89
N TYR A 214 -15.31 -2.16 -13.70
CA TYR A 214 -13.89 -2.28 -13.43
C TYR A 214 -13.23 -0.90 -13.39
N LEU A 215 -13.52 -0.01 -14.35
CA LEU A 215 -13.00 1.35 -14.39
C LEU A 215 -13.54 2.25 -13.26
N VAL A 216 -14.81 2.09 -12.88
CA VAL A 216 -15.37 2.79 -11.70
C VAL A 216 -14.60 2.43 -10.43
N MET A 217 -14.31 1.15 -10.22
CA MET A 217 -13.62 0.67 -9.02
C MET A 217 -12.11 0.99 -9.02
N GLN A 218 -11.43 0.83 -10.16
CA GLN A 218 -9.97 0.96 -10.23
C GLN A 218 -9.50 2.33 -10.75
N GLY A 219 -10.39 3.13 -11.34
CA GLY A 219 -10.07 4.45 -11.91
C GLY A 219 -9.28 4.35 -13.22
N ALA A 220 -8.60 5.45 -13.57
CA ALA A 220 -7.89 5.61 -14.83
C ALA A 220 -6.62 4.75 -14.99
N GLY A 221 -6.06 4.25 -13.89
CA GLY A 221 -4.78 3.52 -13.91
C GLY A 221 -3.58 4.46 -14.12
N ARG A 222 -2.59 4.04 -14.92
CA ARG A 222 -1.41 4.83 -15.27
C ARG A 222 -1.64 5.63 -16.56
N HIS A 223 -0.94 6.75 -16.74
CA HIS A 223 -0.97 7.61 -17.93
C HIS A 223 -2.38 8.16 -18.22
N PHE A 224 -2.80 9.11 -17.44
CA PHE A 224 -4.06 9.86 -17.60
C PHE A 224 -3.78 11.35 -17.40
N LEU A 225 -4.71 12.20 -17.88
CA LEU A 225 -4.68 13.64 -17.61
C LEU A 225 -5.10 13.89 -16.15
N PRO A 226 -4.21 14.40 -15.30
CA PRO A 226 -4.53 14.64 -13.90
C PRO A 226 -5.39 15.90 -13.77
N LEU A 227 -6.70 15.73 -13.64
CA LEU A 227 -7.63 16.79 -13.31
C LEU A 227 -8.10 16.69 -11.86
N PRO A 228 -8.49 17.80 -11.22
CA PRO A 228 -9.02 17.82 -9.87
C PRO A 228 -10.22 16.89 -9.75
N THR A 229 -10.37 16.21 -8.61
CA THR A 229 -11.52 15.33 -8.37
C THR A 229 -12.82 16.16 -8.33
N LEU A 230 -13.87 15.65 -8.97
CA LEU A 230 -15.19 16.30 -8.94
C LEU A 230 -15.72 16.32 -7.48
N PRO A 231 -16.23 17.47 -6.99
CA PRO A 231 -16.60 17.64 -5.58
C PRO A 231 -17.57 16.60 -5.05
N PHE A 232 -18.55 16.16 -5.86
CA PHE A 232 -19.54 15.16 -5.45
C PHE A 232 -18.96 13.73 -5.34
N LEU A 233 -17.80 13.45 -5.91
CA LEU A 233 -17.10 12.16 -5.80
C LEU A 233 -16.16 12.09 -4.60
N LEU A 234 -15.86 13.22 -3.96
CA LEU A 234 -14.93 13.27 -2.82
C LEU A 234 -15.35 12.36 -1.66
N GLY A 235 -16.66 12.27 -1.39
CA GLY A 235 -17.19 11.39 -0.35
C GLY A 235 -17.09 9.89 -0.65
N LEU A 236 -17.15 9.51 -1.92
CA LEU A 236 -17.11 8.11 -2.38
C LEU A 236 -15.68 7.63 -2.70
N GLN A 237 -14.77 8.56 -2.96
CA GLN A 237 -13.41 8.25 -3.38
C GLN A 237 -12.65 7.32 -2.42
N PRO A 238 -12.66 7.51 -1.09
CA PRO A 238 -11.96 6.61 -0.17
C PRO A 238 -12.50 5.17 -0.23
N TRP A 239 -13.81 5.03 -0.41
CA TRP A 239 -14.46 3.73 -0.53
C TRP A 239 -14.10 3.04 -1.86
N LEU A 240 -14.09 3.78 -2.97
CA LEU A 240 -13.73 3.27 -4.30
C LEU A 240 -12.25 2.86 -4.35
N GLU A 241 -11.36 3.65 -3.76
CA GLU A 241 -9.91 3.36 -3.69
C GLU A 241 -9.60 2.15 -2.80
N ALA A 242 -10.43 1.89 -1.80
CA ALA A 242 -10.33 0.72 -0.95
C ALA A 242 -10.79 -0.59 -1.63
N GLN A 243 -11.41 -0.53 -2.83
CA GLN A 243 -11.87 -1.73 -3.51
C GLN A 243 -10.71 -2.52 -4.12
N PRO A 244 -10.56 -3.81 -3.77
CA PRO A 244 -9.46 -4.60 -4.30
C PRO A 244 -9.64 -4.88 -5.81
N ARG A 245 -8.55 -4.77 -6.57
CA ARG A 245 -8.52 -5.09 -8.01
C ARG A 245 -9.13 -6.45 -8.33
N GLN A 246 -8.88 -7.43 -7.48
CA GLN A 246 -9.40 -8.79 -7.66
C GLN A 246 -10.93 -8.86 -7.60
N ARG A 247 -11.59 -7.95 -6.88
CA ARG A 247 -13.06 -7.88 -6.82
C ARG A 247 -13.61 -7.27 -8.12
N ALA A 248 -13.03 -6.18 -8.59
CA ALA A 248 -13.38 -5.57 -9.88
C ALA A 248 -13.21 -6.58 -11.03
N GLN A 249 -12.10 -7.32 -11.03
CA GLN A 249 -11.81 -8.39 -11.98
C GLN A 249 -12.85 -9.51 -11.95
N ALA A 250 -13.28 -9.92 -10.76
CA ALA A 250 -14.29 -10.97 -10.61
C ALA A 250 -15.66 -10.53 -11.12
N ILE A 251 -16.09 -9.30 -10.87
CA ILE A 251 -17.36 -8.76 -11.37
C ILE A 251 -17.34 -8.72 -12.90
N MET A 252 -16.29 -8.14 -13.48
CA MET A 252 -16.14 -8.08 -14.93
C MET A 252 -16.14 -9.49 -15.56
N ARG A 253 -15.43 -10.43 -14.96
CA ARG A 253 -15.38 -11.82 -15.39
C ARG A 253 -16.75 -12.49 -15.38
N VAL A 254 -17.50 -12.36 -14.28
CA VAL A 254 -18.85 -12.98 -14.18
C VAL A 254 -19.77 -12.39 -15.23
N LEU A 255 -19.81 -11.07 -15.38
CA LEU A 255 -20.67 -10.40 -16.37
C LEU A 255 -20.27 -10.76 -17.82
N THR A 256 -18.97 -10.80 -18.14
CA THR A 256 -18.52 -11.24 -19.48
C THR A 256 -18.81 -12.71 -19.72
N GLY A 257 -18.62 -13.57 -18.72
CA GLY A 257 -18.96 -14.99 -18.83
C GLY A 257 -20.46 -15.21 -19.05
N THR A 258 -21.32 -14.37 -18.47
CA THR A 258 -22.77 -14.39 -18.72
C THR A 258 -23.09 -13.99 -20.16
N THR A 259 -22.42 -12.98 -20.71
CA THR A 259 -22.52 -12.61 -22.14
C THR A 259 -22.13 -13.78 -23.04
N MET A 260 -20.99 -14.43 -22.78
CA MET A 260 -20.53 -15.60 -23.56
C MET A 260 -21.50 -16.76 -23.47
N LEU A 261 -22.06 -17.00 -22.26
CA LEU A 261 -23.08 -18.05 -22.09
C LEU A 261 -24.36 -17.72 -22.85
N TYR A 262 -24.80 -16.46 -22.84
CA TYR A 262 -25.93 -15.99 -23.63
C TYR A 262 -25.71 -16.21 -25.14
N LEU A 263 -24.56 -15.78 -25.66
CA LEU A 263 -24.21 -15.97 -27.08
C LEU A 263 -24.24 -17.45 -27.49
N GLY A 264 -23.61 -18.32 -26.70
CA GLY A 264 -23.56 -19.74 -26.99
C GLY A 264 -24.93 -20.41 -26.92
N VAL A 265 -25.76 -20.09 -25.91
CA VAL A 265 -27.09 -20.69 -25.73
C VAL A 265 -28.06 -20.12 -26.76
N TYR A 266 -28.20 -18.81 -26.85
CA TYR A 266 -29.21 -18.18 -27.67
C TYR A 266 -28.95 -18.37 -29.16
N PHE A 267 -27.78 -18.06 -29.67
CA PHE A 267 -27.49 -18.09 -31.09
C PHE A 267 -27.06 -19.47 -31.61
N LYS A 268 -26.43 -20.31 -30.76
CA LYS A 268 -25.91 -21.61 -31.23
C LYS A 268 -26.79 -22.80 -30.85
N VAL A 269 -27.53 -22.70 -29.73
CA VAL A 269 -28.46 -23.80 -29.32
C VAL A 269 -29.88 -23.54 -29.78
N PHE A 270 -30.40 -22.31 -29.61
CA PHE A 270 -31.79 -22.00 -30.01
C PHE A 270 -31.91 -21.58 -31.47
N GLN A 271 -30.93 -20.96 -32.07
CA GLN A 271 -30.95 -20.49 -33.48
C GLN A 271 -29.77 -21.04 -34.33
N PRO A 272 -29.56 -22.39 -34.36
CA PRO A 272 -28.40 -22.97 -35.06
C PRO A 272 -28.41 -22.70 -36.59
N ASN A 273 -29.60 -22.47 -37.17
CA ASN A 273 -29.77 -22.27 -38.62
C ASN A 273 -29.03 -21.03 -39.11
N LEU A 274 -28.89 -19.95 -38.29
CA LEU A 274 -28.16 -18.76 -38.69
C LEU A 274 -26.66 -19.04 -38.85
N VAL A 275 -26.08 -19.85 -37.97
CA VAL A 275 -24.68 -20.28 -38.08
C VAL A 275 -24.47 -21.17 -39.29
N LEU A 276 -25.43 -22.05 -39.60
CA LEU A 276 -25.40 -22.86 -40.80
C LEU A 276 -25.48 -22.02 -42.06
N GLY A 277 -26.28 -20.95 -42.07
CA GLY A 277 -26.35 -19.98 -43.12
C GLY A 277 -25.00 -19.28 -43.37
N ILE A 278 -24.32 -18.85 -42.33
CA ILE A 278 -22.99 -18.26 -42.43
C ILE A 278 -21.99 -19.26 -43.03
N ILE A 279 -21.93 -20.50 -42.53
CA ILE A 279 -21.02 -21.52 -43.02
C ILE A 279 -21.27 -21.82 -44.51
N ALA A 280 -22.56 -21.94 -44.89
CA ALA A 280 -22.96 -22.22 -46.28
C ALA A 280 -22.59 -21.08 -47.23
N MET A 281 -22.81 -19.83 -46.83
CA MET A 281 -22.59 -18.64 -47.65
C MET A 281 -21.12 -18.35 -47.85
N TYR A 282 -20.31 -18.42 -46.82
CA TYR A 282 -18.89 -18.03 -46.87
C TYR A 282 -17.95 -19.21 -47.11
N HIS A 283 -18.49 -20.42 -47.32
CA HIS A 283 -17.71 -21.65 -47.54
C HIS A 283 -16.52 -21.79 -46.59
N VAL A 284 -16.78 -21.58 -45.29
CA VAL A 284 -15.71 -21.53 -44.26
C VAL A 284 -14.86 -22.80 -44.30
N PRO A 285 -13.54 -22.74 -44.50
CA PRO A 285 -12.69 -23.90 -44.63
C PRO A 285 -12.86 -24.86 -43.42
N MET A 286 -12.84 -26.16 -43.70
CA MET A 286 -13.10 -27.26 -42.76
C MET A 286 -14.52 -27.31 -42.17
N MET A 287 -15.23 -26.16 -41.96
CA MET A 287 -16.59 -26.17 -41.41
C MET A 287 -17.61 -26.59 -42.44
N SER A 288 -17.43 -26.19 -43.70
CA SER A 288 -18.34 -26.57 -44.81
C SER A 288 -18.40 -28.07 -45.10
N ALA A 289 -17.43 -28.87 -44.66
CA ALA A 289 -17.41 -30.32 -44.80
C ALA A 289 -18.45 -31.04 -43.92
N ALA A 290 -18.74 -30.46 -42.71
CA ALA A 290 -19.72 -31.03 -41.77
C ALA A 290 -20.36 -29.88 -40.95
N PRO A 291 -21.20 -29.02 -41.56
CA PRO A 291 -21.64 -27.76 -40.99
C PRO A 291 -22.46 -27.94 -39.70
N GLU A 292 -23.36 -28.89 -39.65
CA GLU A 292 -24.13 -29.17 -38.42
C GLU A 292 -23.21 -29.58 -37.24
N THR A 293 -22.23 -30.44 -37.53
CA THR A 293 -21.26 -30.92 -36.50
C THR A 293 -20.43 -29.76 -35.93
N PHE A 294 -19.96 -28.85 -36.82
CA PHE A 294 -19.20 -27.68 -36.39
C PHE A 294 -20.07 -26.70 -35.61
N THR A 295 -21.32 -26.49 -35.99
CA THR A 295 -22.27 -25.64 -35.26
C THR A 295 -22.49 -26.15 -33.85
N LEU A 296 -22.69 -27.48 -33.69
CA LEU A 296 -22.81 -28.12 -32.37
C LEU A 296 -21.52 -27.99 -31.55
N LEU A 297 -20.35 -28.15 -32.17
CA LEU A 297 -19.08 -27.98 -31.50
C LEU A 297 -18.88 -26.54 -31.03
N MET A 298 -19.23 -25.56 -31.85
CA MET A 298 -19.18 -24.12 -31.45
C MET A 298 -20.11 -23.86 -30.27
N ALA A 299 -21.33 -24.39 -30.28
CA ALA A 299 -22.26 -24.28 -29.15
C ALA A 299 -21.67 -24.85 -27.86
N LEU A 300 -21.08 -26.04 -27.92
CA LEU A 300 -20.45 -26.69 -26.78
C LEU A 300 -19.25 -25.88 -26.25
N VAL A 301 -18.44 -25.35 -27.14
CA VAL A 301 -17.26 -24.52 -26.78
C VAL A 301 -17.72 -23.23 -26.10
N GLU A 302 -18.64 -22.47 -26.71
CA GLU A 302 -19.08 -21.18 -26.17
C GLU A 302 -19.82 -21.31 -24.84
N VAL A 303 -20.74 -22.28 -24.72
CA VAL A 303 -21.48 -22.53 -23.48
C VAL A 303 -20.54 -22.94 -22.36
N SER A 304 -19.64 -23.90 -22.61
CA SER A 304 -18.69 -24.33 -21.59
C SER A 304 -17.66 -23.24 -21.24
N ALA A 305 -17.22 -22.45 -22.21
CA ALA A 305 -16.33 -21.32 -21.98
C ALA A 305 -17.01 -20.25 -21.12
N GLY A 306 -18.27 -19.91 -21.39
CA GLY A 306 -19.06 -19.03 -20.52
C GLY A 306 -19.10 -19.52 -19.08
N ILE A 307 -19.39 -20.80 -18.87
CA ILE A 307 -19.39 -21.43 -17.54
C ILE A 307 -18.00 -21.39 -16.89
N LEU A 308 -16.94 -21.73 -17.62
CA LEU A 308 -15.56 -21.71 -17.12
C LEU A 308 -15.09 -20.30 -16.78
N ILE A 309 -15.48 -19.30 -17.56
CA ILE A 309 -15.21 -17.89 -17.26
C ILE A 309 -15.93 -17.50 -15.98
N ILE A 310 -17.23 -17.78 -15.83
CA ILE A 310 -17.99 -17.50 -14.60
C ILE A 310 -17.35 -18.18 -13.39
N ALA A 311 -16.96 -19.44 -13.51
CA ALA A 311 -16.31 -20.19 -12.44
C ALA A 311 -14.85 -19.75 -12.16
N GLY A 312 -14.20 -19.10 -13.12
CA GLY A 312 -12.80 -18.66 -13.02
C GLY A 312 -11.78 -19.79 -13.06
N ILE A 313 -12.08 -20.87 -13.78
CA ILE A 313 -11.24 -22.07 -13.86
C ILE A 313 -10.31 -21.94 -15.06
N LEU A 314 -8.99 -22.01 -14.82
CA LEU A 314 -7.93 -21.93 -15.84
C LEU A 314 -8.13 -20.77 -16.84
N LEU A 315 -8.49 -19.58 -16.32
CA LEU A 315 -8.89 -18.44 -17.13
C LEU A 315 -7.79 -17.94 -18.09
N ARG A 316 -6.51 -18.01 -17.70
CA ARG A 316 -5.39 -17.58 -18.55
C ARG A 316 -5.23 -18.42 -19.82
N PRO A 317 -5.13 -19.76 -19.74
CA PRO A 317 -5.10 -20.56 -20.97
C PRO A 317 -6.38 -20.41 -21.81
N LEU A 318 -7.53 -20.27 -21.17
CA LEU A 318 -8.79 -20.00 -21.87
C LEU A 318 -8.76 -18.64 -22.59
N SER A 319 -8.13 -17.62 -22.00
CA SER A 319 -7.92 -16.30 -22.63
C SER A 319 -7.04 -16.39 -23.86
N VAL A 320 -5.97 -17.19 -23.81
CA VAL A 320 -5.12 -17.44 -24.98
C VAL A 320 -5.92 -18.09 -26.11
N PHE A 321 -6.72 -19.11 -25.78
CA PHE A 321 -7.61 -19.75 -26.76
C PHE A 321 -8.53 -18.73 -27.43
N PHE A 322 -9.20 -17.87 -26.67
CA PHE A 322 -10.10 -16.86 -27.24
C PHE A 322 -9.40 -15.82 -28.10
N LEU A 323 -8.19 -15.39 -27.73
CA LEU A 323 -7.42 -14.48 -28.59
C LEU A 323 -7.15 -15.11 -29.96
N PHE A 324 -6.80 -16.41 -30.01
CA PHE A 324 -6.63 -17.11 -31.28
C PHE A 324 -7.96 -17.34 -32.01
N ALA A 325 -9.03 -17.69 -31.29
CA ALA A 325 -10.34 -17.96 -31.91
C ALA A 325 -10.91 -16.71 -32.55
N PHE A 326 -10.96 -15.56 -31.85
CA PHE A 326 -11.48 -14.30 -32.43
C PHE A 326 -10.61 -13.81 -33.59
N THR A 327 -9.28 -13.92 -33.47
CA THR A 327 -8.41 -13.57 -34.61
C THR A 327 -8.61 -14.49 -35.78
N GLY A 328 -8.81 -15.79 -35.56
CA GLY A 328 -9.09 -16.78 -36.60
C GLY A 328 -10.41 -16.50 -37.30
N PHE A 329 -11.49 -16.20 -36.57
CA PHE A 329 -12.78 -15.85 -37.17
C PHE A 329 -12.71 -14.56 -37.98
N ALA A 330 -12.06 -13.52 -37.46
CA ALA A 330 -11.87 -12.26 -38.19
C ALA A 330 -11.04 -12.42 -39.47
N LEU A 331 -10.24 -13.47 -39.60
CA LEU A 331 -9.50 -13.80 -40.85
C LEU A 331 -10.31 -14.67 -41.83
N LEU A 332 -11.29 -15.44 -41.31
CA LEU A 332 -12.05 -16.39 -42.12
C LEU A 332 -13.41 -15.85 -42.58
N LEU A 333 -13.96 -14.89 -41.84
CA LEU A 333 -15.25 -14.24 -42.11
C LEU A 333 -15.01 -12.78 -42.54
N PRO A 334 -15.98 -12.14 -43.16
CA PRO A 334 -15.90 -10.71 -43.53
C PRO A 334 -16.10 -9.80 -42.32
N GLU A 335 -15.35 -10.10 -41.25
CA GLU A 335 -15.31 -9.33 -40.00
C GLU A 335 -13.97 -8.60 -39.85
N THR A 336 -13.95 -7.54 -39.05
CA THR A 336 -12.71 -6.86 -38.70
C THR A 336 -12.36 -7.10 -37.23
N LEU A 337 -11.09 -6.96 -36.90
CA LEU A 337 -10.64 -7.06 -35.49
C LEU A 337 -11.27 -5.98 -34.58
N THR A 338 -11.75 -4.89 -35.19
CA THR A 338 -12.32 -3.74 -34.48
C THR A 338 -13.67 -4.05 -33.86
N GLU A 339 -14.48 -4.91 -34.48
CA GLU A 339 -15.80 -5.32 -33.98
C GLU A 339 -15.70 -6.06 -32.63
N HIS A 340 -14.60 -6.79 -32.41
CA HIS A 340 -14.35 -7.54 -31.19
C HIS A 340 -13.41 -6.84 -30.19
N ILE A 341 -13.07 -5.55 -30.42
CA ILE A 341 -12.02 -4.85 -29.65
C ILE A 341 -12.29 -4.82 -28.14
N LEU A 342 -13.55 -4.69 -27.72
CA LEU A 342 -13.93 -4.77 -26.31
C LEU A 342 -13.58 -6.12 -25.71
N PHE A 343 -13.93 -7.21 -26.40
CA PHE A 343 -13.62 -8.57 -25.95
C PHE A 343 -12.11 -8.82 -25.87
N TYR A 344 -11.33 -8.33 -26.83
CA TYR A 344 -9.86 -8.35 -26.76
C TYR A 344 -9.35 -7.66 -25.50
N GLY A 345 -9.86 -6.47 -25.16
CA GLY A 345 -9.50 -5.74 -23.96
C GLY A 345 -9.82 -6.52 -22.66
N VAL A 346 -11.00 -7.08 -22.60
CA VAL A 346 -11.46 -7.89 -21.44
C VAL A 346 -10.64 -9.19 -21.30
N ILE A 347 -10.43 -9.91 -22.41
CA ILE A 347 -9.65 -11.16 -22.41
C ILE A 347 -8.18 -10.90 -22.04
N LEU A 348 -7.57 -9.82 -22.55
CA LEU A 348 -6.24 -9.40 -22.13
C LEU A 348 -6.19 -9.10 -20.63
N SER A 349 -7.24 -8.51 -20.08
CA SER A 349 -7.33 -8.30 -18.63
C SER A 349 -7.36 -9.61 -17.86
N PHE A 350 -8.08 -10.65 -18.37
CA PHE A 350 -8.10 -11.99 -17.78
C PHE A 350 -6.76 -12.68 -17.88
N LEU A 351 -6.07 -12.52 -18.98
CA LEU A 351 -4.72 -13.06 -19.16
C LEU A 351 -3.72 -12.45 -18.14
N ILE A 352 -3.79 -11.14 -17.92
CA ILE A 352 -2.90 -10.40 -17.03
C ILE A 352 -3.27 -10.65 -15.56
N ASN A 353 -4.49 -10.35 -15.16
CA ASN A 353 -4.93 -10.37 -13.76
C ASN A 353 -5.41 -11.75 -13.28
N GLY A 354 -5.71 -12.68 -14.21
CA GLY A 354 -6.32 -13.97 -13.89
C GLY A 354 -7.79 -13.84 -13.45
N ALA A 355 -8.25 -14.81 -12.67
CA ALA A 355 -9.67 -14.96 -12.33
C ALA A 355 -10.21 -13.95 -11.28
N GLY A 356 -9.38 -13.31 -10.52
CA GLY A 356 -9.84 -12.46 -9.41
C GLY A 356 -10.45 -13.27 -8.26
N HIS A 357 -11.35 -12.61 -7.52
CA HIS A 357 -12.15 -13.27 -6.45
C HIS A 357 -13.30 -14.12 -6.99
N TRP A 358 -14.04 -14.78 -6.08
CA TRP A 358 -15.23 -15.60 -6.37
C TRP A 358 -14.99 -16.71 -7.39
N ARG A 359 -13.80 -17.30 -7.34
CA ARG A 359 -13.50 -18.53 -8.08
C ARG A 359 -13.87 -19.76 -7.25
N VAL A 360 -14.14 -20.87 -7.93
CA VAL A 360 -14.31 -22.17 -7.26
C VAL A 360 -13.07 -22.47 -6.42
N PRO A 361 -13.20 -22.84 -5.12
CA PRO A 361 -12.07 -23.13 -4.25
C PRO A 361 -11.25 -24.29 -4.82
N GLN A 362 -9.98 -24.04 -5.09
CA GLN A 362 -9.01 -25.09 -5.43
C GLN A 362 -8.44 -25.68 -4.15
N ALA A 363 -8.05 -26.98 -4.18
CA ALA A 363 -7.64 -27.77 -3.03
C ALA A 363 -6.79 -27.05 -1.97
N ARG A 364 -6.97 -27.47 -0.74
CA ARG A 364 -6.48 -26.95 0.54
C ARG A 364 -5.01 -26.55 0.58
N ASP A 365 -4.69 -25.31 0.26
CA ASP A 365 -3.45 -24.71 0.71
C ASP A 365 -3.68 -24.02 2.07
N LYS A 366 -2.88 -24.35 3.07
CA LYS A 366 -2.82 -23.61 4.34
C LYS A 366 -2.56 -22.13 4.00
N ALA A 367 -3.29 -21.22 4.64
CA ALA A 367 -3.06 -19.79 4.48
C ALA A 367 -1.61 -19.46 4.86
N ALA A 368 -0.85 -18.88 3.94
CA ALA A 368 0.49 -18.42 4.24
C ALA A 368 0.41 -17.23 5.21
N GLU A 369 1.09 -17.32 6.34
CA GLU A 369 1.17 -16.22 7.32
C GLU A 369 2.41 -15.39 7.03
N ILE A 370 2.24 -14.10 6.72
CA ILE A 370 3.34 -13.14 6.60
C ILE A 370 3.36 -12.31 7.87
N ILE A 371 4.46 -12.38 8.61
CA ILE A 371 4.65 -11.59 9.82
C ILE A 371 5.55 -10.40 9.49
N ILE A 372 5.17 -9.22 9.97
CA ILE A 372 5.95 -7.98 9.90
C ILE A 372 6.29 -7.57 11.33
N ALA A 373 7.57 -7.61 11.68
CA ALA A 373 8.07 -7.17 12.97
C ALA A 373 8.53 -5.71 12.88
N GLY A 374 7.75 -4.81 13.46
CA GLY A 374 7.96 -3.37 13.48
C GLY A 374 6.85 -2.59 12.77
N GLY A 375 6.22 -1.65 13.49
CA GLY A 375 5.14 -0.77 13.02
C GLY A 375 5.59 0.63 12.63
N GLY A 376 6.88 0.82 12.39
CA GLY A 376 7.43 2.07 11.85
C GLY A 376 7.11 2.24 10.35
N PHE A 377 7.71 3.26 9.71
CA PHE A 377 7.48 3.60 8.31
C PHE A 377 7.58 2.40 7.36
N SER A 378 8.71 1.71 7.39
CA SER A 378 8.97 0.59 6.48
C SER A 378 8.00 -0.57 6.71
N GLY A 379 7.67 -0.89 7.97
CA GLY A 379 6.75 -1.98 8.30
C GLY A 379 5.31 -1.70 7.89
N VAL A 380 4.81 -0.49 8.16
CA VAL A 380 3.47 -0.08 7.72
C VAL A 380 3.37 -0.05 6.20
N HIS A 381 4.39 0.47 5.50
CA HIS A 381 4.40 0.45 4.03
C HIS A 381 4.54 -0.96 3.44
N ALA A 382 5.24 -1.88 4.12
CA ALA A 382 5.28 -3.30 3.75
C ALA A 382 3.87 -3.91 3.87
N ALA A 383 3.17 -3.69 4.99
CA ALA A 383 1.80 -4.14 5.18
C ALA A 383 0.84 -3.54 4.13
N MET A 384 0.88 -2.22 3.90
CA MET A 384 0.09 -1.55 2.86
C MET A 384 0.35 -2.13 1.46
N LYS A 385 1.62 -2.44 1.16
CA LYS A 385 1.99 -3.05 -0.13
C LYS A 385 1.40 -4.43 -0.27
N ILE A 386 1.49 -5.24 0.79
CA ILE A 386 0.92 -6.60 0.79
C ILE A 386 -0.61 -6.52 0.69
N GLU A 387 -1.28 -5.66 1.45
CA GLU A 387 -2.75 -5.48 1.37
C GLU A 387 -3.23 -5.12 -0.05
N LYS A 388 -2.48 -4.27 -0.77
CA LYS A 388 -2.77 -3.94 -2.18
C LYS A 388 -2.63 -5.13 -3.13
N LEU A 389 -1.79 -6.12 -2.77
CA LEU A 389 -1.54 -7.30 -3.61
C LEU A 389 -2.53 -8.42 -3.33
N ILE A 390 -2.95 -8.58 -2.08
CA ILE A 390 -3.75 -9.74 -1.65
C ILE A 390 -5.27 -9.49 -1.67
N GLY A 391 -5.75 -8.26 -1.43
CA GLY A 391 -7.18 -7.98 -1.29
C GLY A 391 -7.84 -8.68 -0.10
N ARG A 392 -9.15 -8.43 0.11
CA ARG A 392 -9.90 -8.85 1.33
C ARG A 392 -10.07 -10.36 1.55
N TYR A 393 -9.94 -11.19 0.52
CA TYR A 393 -10.25 -12.63 0.56
C TYR A 393 -9.06 -13.51 0.18
N SER A 394 -7.86 -13.03 0.41
CA SER A 394 -6.64 -13.78 0.14
C SER A 394 -6.44 -14.92 1.12
N ARG A 395 -5.77 -15.99 0.66
CA ARG A 395 -5.22 -17.05 1.52
C ARG A 395 -3.91 -16.65 2.21
N VAL A 396 -3.47 -15.42 2.06
CA VAL A 396 -2.36 -14.84 2.80
C VAL A 396 -2.93 -14.04 3.95
N ARG A 397 -2.49 -14.34 5.16
CA ARG A 397 -2.73 -13.50 6.34
C ARG A 397 -1.50 -12.65 6.58
N VAL A 398 -1.74 -11.43 7.00
CA VAL A 398 -0.65 -10.52 7.38
C VAL A 398 -0.84 -10.15 8.83
N THR A 399 0.22 -10.34 9.61
CA THR A 399 0.27 -9.93 11.02
C THR A 399 1.40 -8.93 11.19
N LEU A 400 1.10 -7.74 11.72
CA LEU A 400 2.07 -6.71 12.06
C LEU A 400 2.20 -6.67 13.58
N ILE A 401 3.44 -6.80 14.06
CA ILE A 401 3.80 -6.77 15.48
C ILE A 401 4.48 -5.43 15.76
N HIS A 402 3.99 -4.71 16.77
CA HIS A 402 4.58 -3.45 17.21
C HIS A 402 4.27 -3.22 18.69
N ASP A 403 5.16 -2.55 19.40
CA ASP A 403 5.01 -2.25 20.83
C ASP A 403 3.97 -1.15 21.10
N ASP A 404 3.62 -0.33 20.10
CA ASP A 404 2.54 0.66 20.16
C ASP A 404 1.39 0.35 19.17
N ALA A 405 0.21 0.88 19.45
CA ALA A 405 -0.95 0.81 18.56
C ALA A 405 -0.88 1.82 17.38
N ASN A 406 0.02 2.79 17.50
CA ASN A 406 0.18 3.91 16.58
C ASN A 406 1.54 3.86 15.87
N MET A 407 1.54 4.28 14.62
CA MET A 407 2.76 4.62 13.91
C MET A 407 3.18 6.04 14.28
N LEU A 408 4.41 6.22 14.72
CA LEU A 408 5.00 7.52 15.00
C LEU A 408 5.72 8.08 13.76
N PHE A 409 5.46 9.35 13.46
CA PHE A 409 6.13 10.06 12.37
C PHE A 409 7.39 10.77 12.88
N PHE A 410 8.45 10.00 13.06
CA PHE A 410 9.71 10.46 13.64
C PHE A 410 10.32 11.73 13.04
N PRO A 411 10.27 11.96 11.70
CA PRO A 411 10.90 13.15 11.12
C PRO A 411 10.35 14.47 11.63
N LEU A 412 9.10 14.47 12.14
CA LEU A 412 8.45 15.68 12.67
C LEU A 412 8.40 15.69 14.22
N LEU A 413 8.97 14.71 14.88
CA LEU A 413 8.99 14.67 16.35
C LEU A 413 9.76 15.84 16.97
N PRO A 414 10.92 16.31 16.46
CA PRO A 414 11.55 17.52 16.96
C PRO A 414 10.67 18.77 16.88
N GLU A 415 9.81 18.90 15.87
CA GLU A 415 8.87 20.02 15.71
C GLU A 415 7.81 20.07 16.82
N VAL A 416 7.53 18.92 17.47
CA VAL A 416 6.68 18.89 18.68
C VAL A 416 7.36 19.61 19.83
N ILE A 417 8.68 19.50 19.99
CA ILE A 417 9.44 20.25 21.02
C ILE A 417 9.30 21.74 20.78
N GLY A 418 9.54 22.18 19.55
CA GLY A 418 9.50 23.59 19.16
C GLY A 418 8.11 24.21 19.13
N GLY A 419 7.04 23.43 19.27
CA GLY A 419 5.65 23.91 19.21
C GLY A 419 5.13 24.17 17.79
N THR A 420 5.92 23.86 16.75
CA THR A 420 5.53 24.03 15.34
C THR A 420 4.63 22.92 14.83
N MET A 421 4.46 21.86 15.62
CA MET A 421 3.63 20.70 15.29
C MET A 421 2.81 20.25 16.49
N GLN A 422 1.51 20.05 16.27
CA GLN A 422 0.65 19.49 17.30
C GLN A 422 0.98 18.02 17.57
N PRO A 423 1.09 17.58 18.84
CA PRO A 423 1.45 16.21 19.22
C PRO A 423 0.57 15.13 18.56
N GLY A 424 -0.74 15.40 18.45
CA GLY A 424 -1.69 14.49 17.81
C GLY A 424 -1.46 14.27 16.32
N ASN A 425 -0.74 15.14 15.63
CA ASN A 425 -0.52 15.05 14.19
C ASN A 425 0.69 14.19 13.79
N VAL A 426 1.59 13.91 14.72
CA VAL A 426 2.76 13.04 14.47
C VAL A 426 2.48 11.56 14.73
N VAL A 427 1.28 11.18 15.19
CA VAL A 427 0.89 9.80 15.43
C VAL A 427 -0.29 9.40 14.56
N ASN A 428 -0.30 8.17 14.07
CA ASN A 428 -1.37 7.65 13.23
C ASN A 428 -1.71 6.20 13.61
N PRO A 429 -2.97 5.88 13.96
CA PRO A 429 -3.36 4.52 14.34
C PRO A 429 -3.09 3.51 13.23
N ILE A 430 -2.23 2.52 13.48
CA ILE A 430 -1.81 1.50 12.49
C ILE A 430 -3.02 0.76 11.93
N ARG A 431 -3.98 0.38 12.77
CA ARG A 431 -5.20 -0.33 12.37
C ARG A 431 -6.07 0.44 11.37
N ARG A 432 -5.97 1.78 11.35
CA ARG A 432 -6.67 2.65 10.39
C ARG A 432 -5.95 2.67 9.03
N ILE A 433 -4.63 2.58 9.05
CA ILE A 433 -3.80 2.59 7.84
C ILE A 433 -3.87 1.25 7.11
N VAL A 434 -3.82 0.14 7.87
CA VAL A 434 -3.78 -1.24 7.35
C VAL A 434 -4.95 -2.07 7.90
N PRO A 435 -6.18 -1.84 7.42
CA PRO A 435 -7.39 -2.42 7.99
C PRO A 435 -7.55 -3.93 7.76
N GLN A 436 -6.78 -4.53 6.84
CA GLN A 436 -6.83 -5.95 6.54
C GLN A 436 -5.70 -6.73 7.25
N THR A 437 -4.76 -6.02 7.87
CA THR A 437 -3.65 -6.59 8.61
C THR A 437 -4.02 -6.79 10.08
N ARG A 438 -3.73 -7.98 10.61
CA ARG A 438 -3.86 -8.23 12.04
C ARG A 438 -2.73 -7.50 12.78
N VAL A 439 -3.06 -6.50 13.59
CA VAL A 439 -2.08 -5.77 14.39
C VAL A 439 -2.04 -6.35 15.79
N ILE A 440 -0.87 -6.80 16.24
CA ILE A 440 -0.60 -7.29 17.59
C ILE A 440 0.29 -6.28 18.31
N THR A 441 -0.20 -5.75 19.43
CA THR A 441 0.59 -4.87 20.28
C THR A 441 1.44 -5.73 21.21
N GLY A 442 2.74 -5.69 21.04
CA GLY A 442 3.73 -6.47 21.75
C GLY A 442 5.12 -6.33 21.14
N ARG A 443 6.11 -6.84 21.84
CA ARG A 443 7.51 -6.83 21.43
C ARG A 443 7.92 -8.19 20.88
N LEU A 444 8.69 -8.20 19.80
CA LEU A 444 9.35 -9.41 19.33
C LEU A 444 10.46 -9.78 20.32
N GLU A 445 10.38 -10.97 20.92
CA GLU A 445 11.39 -11.46 21.85
C GLU A 445 12.48 -12.23 21.10
N TYR A 446 12.08 -13.29 20.41
CA TYR A 446 13.01 -14.05 19.57
C TYR A 446 12.32 -14.73 18.39
N VAL A 447 13.14 -15.20 17.47
CA VAL A 447 12.73 -15.91 16.27
C VAL A 447 13.29 -17.32 16.28
N ASP A 448 12.41 -18.30 16.16
CA ASP A 448 12.77 -19.69 15.89
C ASP A 448 12.72 -19.93 14.38
N GLU A 449 13.88 -19.85 13.75
CA GLU A 449 14.00 -19.99 12.29
C GLU A 449 13.80 -21.44 11.83
N GLN A 450 14.08 -22.43 12.68
CA GLN A 450 13.93 -23.87 12.36
C GLN A 450 12.46 -24.26 12.40
N ALA A 451 11.74 -23.88 13.46
CA ALA A 451 10.31 -24.12 13.58
C ALA A 451 9.46 -23.09 12.85
N LYS A 452 10.07 -22.06 12.23
CA LYS A 452 9.40 -20.92 11.57
C LYS A 452 8.35 -20.29 12.47
N ARG A 453 8.74 -19.86 13.65
CA ARG A 453 7.88 -19.21 14.64
C ARG A 453 8.53 -17.95 15.18
N VAL A 454 7.72 -16.96 15.51
CA VAL A 454 8.14 -15.79 16.28
C VAL A 454 7.48 -15.81 17.65
N VAL A 455 8.21 -15.44 18.67
CA VAL A 455 7.71 -15.27 20.04
C VAL A 455 7.54 -13.79 20.30
N VAL A 456 6.33 -13.42 20.71
CA VAL A 456 5.93 -12.04 20.95
C VAL A 456 5.46 -11.89 22.38
N ARG A 457 6.08 -11.00 23.14
CA ARG A 457 5.64 -10.63 24.48
C ARG A 457 4.69 -9.44 24.39
N ARG A 458 3.49 -9.62 24.94
CA ARG A 458 2.49 -8.55 25.03
C ARG A 458 2.73 -7.67 26.27
N LYS A 459 2.16 -6.45 26.26
CA LYS A 459 2.24 -5.50 27.40
C LYS A 459 1.76 -6.08 28.74
N ASN A 460 0.94 -7.13 28.72
CA ASN A 460 0.48 -7.84 29.93
C ASN A 460 1.39 -9.02 30.33
N GLY A 461 2.61 -9.09 29.82
CA GLY A 461 3.58 -10.16 30.07
C GLY A 461 3.30 -11.49 29.37
N LYS A 462 2.14 -11.66 28.73
CA LYS A 462 1.78 -12.92 28.06
C LYS A 462 2.53 -13.10 26.75
N GLU A 463 3.19 -14.24 26.58
CA GLU A 463 3.84 -14.63 25.34
C GLU A 463 2.86 -15.28 24.35
N ILE A 464 3.08 -15.00 23.07
CA ILE A 464 2.33 -15.57 21.96
C ILE A 464 3.31 -16.13 20.95
N ASN A 465 3.13 -17.39 20.58
CA ASN A 465 3.87 -18.05 19.51
C ASN A 465 3.09 -17.97 18.21
N LEU A 466 3.67 -17.37 17.17
CA LEU A 466 3.07 -17.18 15.85
C LEU A 466 3.89 -17.89 14.78
N PRO A 467 3.28 -18.83 14.03
CA PRO A 467 3.96 -19.44 12.89
C PRO A 467 4.01 -18.44 11.73
N TYR A 468 5.10 -18.46 10.96
CA TYR A 468 5.23 -17.65 9.76
C TYR A 468 5.65 -18.49 8.54
N ALA A 469 5.18 -18.10 7.38
CA ALA A 469 5.73 -18.54 6.11
C ALA A 469 6.86 -17.59 5.67
N GLU A 470 6.63 -16.29 5.85
CA GLU A 470 7.56 -15.20 5.54
C GLU A 470 7.61 -14.22 6.72
N LEU A 471 8.79 -13.71 7.01
CA LEU A 471 9.03 -12.74 8.08
C LEU A 471 9.69 -11.48 7.52
N VAL A 472 9.15 -10.31 7.83
CA VAL A 472 9.73 -9.02 7.45
C VAL A 472 10.22 -8.31 8.71
N PHE A 473 11.54 -8.12 8.83
CA PHE A 473 12.13 -7.26 9.85
C PHE A 473 12.06 -5.81 9.41
N ALA A 474 11.16 -5.07 10.02
CA ALA A 474 11.03 -3.63 9.88
C ALA A 474 11.45 -2.94 11.17
N LEU A 475 12.64 -3.29 11.65
CA LEU A 475 13.17 -2.87 12.94
C LEU A 475 13.31 -1.35 13.00
N PHE A 476 13.03 -0.85 14.18
CA PHE A 476 13.07 0.56 14.49
C PHE A 476 14.29 0.86 15.37
N PRO A 477 15.04 1.95 15.12
CA PRO A 477 16.13 2.34 16.00
C PRO A 477 15.61 2.66 17.41
N VAL A 478 16.29 2.17 18.43
CA VAL A 478 16.04 2.46 19.84
C VAL A 478 17.06 3.45 20.38
N PRO A 479 16.72 4.25 21.42
CA PRO A 479 17.69 5.15 22.04
C PRO A 479 18.93 4.41 22.52
N ASN A 480 20.10 4.93 22.21
CA ASN A 480 21.36 4.40 22.71
C ASN A 480 21.67 5.05 24.08
N LEU A 481 21.29 4.37 25.15
CA LEU A 481 21.45 4.86 26.52
C LEU A 481 22.64 4.22 27.24
N ALA A 482 23.12 3.08 26.75
CA ALA A 482 24.18 2.30 27.39
C ALA A 482 25.61 2.82 27.07
N GLY A 483 25.77 3.59 26.01
CA GLY A 483 27.11 3.98 25.53
C GLY A 483 27.82 5.02 26.40
N ILE A 484 27.10 5.74 27.29
CA ILE A 484 27.63 6.87 28.09
C ILE A 484 27.08 6.73 29.51
N PRO A 485 27.95 6.59 30.52
CA PRO A 485 27.56 6.54 31.94
C PRO A 485 26.68 7.71 32.35
N GLY A 486 25.59 7.45 33.09
CA GLY A 486 24.64 8.47 33.54
C GLY A 486 23.64 8.94 32.48
N MET A 487 23.79 8.56 31.20
CA MET A 487 22.87 8.97 30.13
C MET A 487 21.45 8.49 30.40
N MET A 488 21.30 7.27 30.89
CA MET A 488 20.00 6.69 31.20
C MET A 488 19.29 7.42 32.36
N ALA A 489 20.05 7.86 33.38
CA ALA A 489 19.50 8.50 34.55
C ALA A 489 19.16 9.99 34.36
N HIS A 490 19.97 10.70 33.55
CA HIS A 490 19.98 12.15 33.55
C HIS A 490 19.67 12.78 32.16
N ALA A 491 19.65 11.98 31.06
CA ALA A 491 19.26 12.49 29.75
C ALA A 491 17.80 12.20 29.42
N SER A 492 17.17 13.11 28.71
CA SER A 492 15.83 12.89 28.15
C SER A 492 15.93 12.32 26.73
N PRO A 493 15.50 11.09 26.46
CA PRO A 493 15.47 10.56 25.09
C PRO A 493 14.40 11.28 24.26
N ILE A 494 14.54 11.24 22.93
CA ILE A 494 13.52 11.70 22.00
C ILE A 494 13.02 10.53 21.14
N ASP A 495 12.19 9.68 21.71
CA ASP A 495 11.71 8.44 21.10
C ASP A 495 10.19 8.38 20.94
N SER A 496 9.46 9.16 21.72
CA SER A 496 8.01 9.22 21.70
C SER A 496 7.49 10.67 21.73
N VAL A 497 6.19 10.83 21.49
CA VAL A 497 5.53 12.14 21.68
C VAL A 497 5.57 12.56 23.14
N GLY A 498 5.47 11.60 24.07
CA GLY A 498 5.60 11.86 25.50
C GLY A 498 6.96 12.46 25.83
N ASP A 499 8.04 11.94 25.26
CA ASP A 499 9.38 12.46 25.45
C ASP A 499 9.53 13.88 24.91
N ALA A 500 9.00 14.15 23.72
CA ALA A 500 9.06 15.50 23.13
C ALA A 500 8.33 16.53 24.00
N LEU A 501 7.15 16.17 24.55
CA LEU A 501 6.41 17.02 25.48
C LEU A 501 7.14 17.18 26.84
N HIS A 502 7.74 16.10 27.32
CA HIS A 502 8.55 16.14 28.54
C HIS A 502 9.77 17.06 28.38
N ILE A 503 10.49 16.95 27.26
CA ILE A 503 11.61 17.85 26.94
C ILE A 503 11.13 19.31 26.93
N ARG A 504 10.02 19.61 26.25
CA ARG A 504 9.42 20.94 26.23
C ARG A 504 9.13 21.45 27.65
N LYS A 505 8.49 20.62 28.50
CA LYS A 505 8.23 20.96 29.89
C LYS A 505 9.52 21.22 30.65
N CYS A 506 10.50 20.34 30.59
CA CYS A 506 11.77 20.50 31.27
C CYS A 506 12.50 21.80 30.88
N VAL A 507 12.45 22.19 29.59
CA VAL A 507 13.05 23.46 29.16
C VAL A 507 12.36 24.62 29.83
N LEU A 508 11.02 24.67 29.86
CA LEU A 508 10.26 25.74 30.51
C LEU A 508 10.51 25.77 32.03
N ASP A 509 10.49 24.62 32.69
CA ASP A 509 10.78 24.50 34.13
C ASP A 509 12.19 25.08 34.47
N ARG A 510 13.20 24.83 33.61
CA ARG A 510 14.55 25.36 33.77
C ARG A 510 14.61 26.88 33.56
N ILE A 511 13.83 27.40 32.64
CA ILE A 511 13.75 28.85 32.40
C ILE A 511 13.09 29.54 33.61
N GLU A 512 12.01 29.01 34.13
CA GLU A 512 11.34 29.52 35.33
C GLU A 512 12.22 29.46 36.55
N GLU A 513 12.96 28.37 36.76
CA GLU A 513 13.93 28.24 37.87
C GLU A 513 15.07 29.27 37.71
N ALA A 514 15.52 29.54 36.49
CA ALA A 514 16.55 30.53 36.22
C ALA A 514 16.09 31.97 36.50
N GLU A 515 14.78 32.28 36.31
CA GLU A 515 14.19 33.60 36.60
C GLU A 515 14.33 33.98 38.08
N PHE A 516 14.18 32.98 38.98
CA PHE A 516 14.24 33.22 40.43
C PHE A 516 15.62 32.97 41.05
N THR A 517 16.57 32.41 40.34
CA THR A 517 17.88 32.04 40.84
C THR A 517 18.78 33.29 41.02
N GLN A 518 19.29 33.48 42.24
CA GLN A 518 20.23 34.60 42.56
C GLN A 518 21.68 34.28 42.21
N VAL A 519 22.07 33.01 42.06
CA VAL A 519 23.42 32.58 41.76
C VAL A 519 23.67 32.56 40.26
N ALA A 520 24.57 33.42 39.78
CA ALA A 520 24.85 33.56 38.36
C ALA A 520 25.27 32.22 37.69
N ALA A 521 26.18 31.48 38.34
CA ALA A 521 26.68 30.21 37.82
C ALA A 521 25.55 29.14 37.70
N GLU A 522 24.58 29.14 38.59
CA GLU A 522 23.44 28.25 38.54
C GLU A 522 22.46 28.70 37.48
N ARG A 523 22.25 30.00 37.31
CA ARG A 523 21.41 30.55 36.19
C ARG A 523 21.99 30.16 34.84
N ASP A 524 23.29 30.33 34.65
CA ASP A 524 23.96 29.98 33.39
C ASP A 524 23.86 28.49 33.11
N ARG A 525 23.97 27.64 34.13
CA ARG A 525 23.73 26.18 34.04
C ARG A 525 22.32 25.87 33.56
N LEU A 526 21.32 26.49 34.19
CA LEU A 526 19.89 26.25 33.88
C LEU A 526 19.53 26.69 32.46
N LEU A 527 20.19 27.76 31.93
CA LEU A 527 19.98 28.27 30.58
C LEU A 527 20.89 27.60 29.53
N THR A 528 21.60 26.55 29.90
CA THR A 528 22.48 25.78 29.02
C THR A 528 21.85 24.43 28.71
N PHE A 529 21.60 24.15 27.43
CA PHE A 529 20.97 22.93 26.92
C PHE A 529 21.95 22.16 26.04
N ALA A 530 21.93 20.84 26.09
CA ALA A 530 22.78 20.01 25.26
C ALA A 530 21.97 18.93 24.53
N VAL A 531 22.30 18.70 23.26
CA VAL A 531 21.81 17.57 22.46
C VAL A 531 23.00 16.66 22.20
N VAL A 532 22.89 15.38 22.56
CA VAL A 532 23.91 14.37 22.28
C VAL A 532 23.39 13.43 21.22
N GLY A 533 24.09 13.27 20.13
CA GLY A 533 23.72 12.40 19.03
C GLY A 533 24.12 12.97 17.70
N SER A 534 23.90 12.19 16.67
CA SER A 534 24.26 12.57 15.31
C SER A 534 23.09 12.41 14.36
N GLY A 535 23.11 13.11 13.23
CA GLY A 535 22.11 12.99 12.22
C GLY A 535 21.07 14.07 12.17
N GLN A 536 20.18 13.89 11.18
CA GLN A 536 19.10 14.85 10.95
C GLN A 536 18.27 15.09 12.21
N ARG A 537 18.01 14.06 12.99
CA ARG A 537 17.19 14.17 14.21
C ARG A 537 17.88 15.03 15.25
N ALA A 538 19.16 14.78 15.49
CA ALA A 538 19.94 15.59 16.46
C ALA A 538 20.04 17.06 16.02
N CYS A 539 20.33 17.30 14.73
CA CYS A 539 20.36 18.66 14.17
C CYS A 539 18.98 19.34 14.26
N ALA A 540 17.91 18.63 13.88
CA ALA A 540 16.55 19.15 13.96
C ALA A 540 16.15 19.45 15.41
N THR A 541 16.47 18.57 16.37
CA THR A 541 16.19 18.76 17.80
C THR A 541 16.89 20.01 18.32
N ALA A 542 18.18 20.20 18.01
CA ALA A 542 18.93 21.38 18.45
C ALA A 542 18.35 22.68 17.84
N VAL A 543 17.99 22.67 16.54
CA VAL A 543 17.37 23.83 15.88
C VAL A 543 16.01 24.15 16.46
N GLU A 544 15.15 23.13 16.73
CA GLU A 544 13.83 23.33 17.32
C GLU A 544 13.89 23.82 18.79
N LEU A 545 14.88 23.37 19.56
CA LEU A 545 15.17 23.94 20.88
C LEU A 545 15.53 25.44 20.79
N CYS A 546 16.44 25.82 19.88
CA CYS A 546 16.76 27.23 19.65
C CYS A 546 15.52 28.04 19.20
N GLN A 547 14.67 27.46 18.37
CA GLN A 547 13.45 28.11 17.91
C GLN A 547 12.46 28.31 19.07
N MET A 548 12.29 27.31 19.91
CA MET A 548 11.49 27.39 21.12
C MET A 548 11.98 28.49 22.04
N LEU A 549 13.28 28.50 22.37
CA LEU A 549 13.90 29.52 23.24
C LEU A 549 13.67 30.93 22.70
N ARG A 550 13.86 31.17 21.39
CA ARG A 550 13.56 32.46 20.77
C ARG A 550 12.09 32.86 20.85
N THR A 551 11.17 31.86 20.80
CA THR A 551 9.74 32.15 20.87
C THR A 551 9.34 32.55 22.28
N VAL A 552 9.89 31.89 23.32
CA VAL A 552 9.58 32.18 24.73
C VAL A 552 10.38 33.39 25.28
N GLU A 553 11.48 33.77 24.65
CA GLU A 553 12.30 34.92 25.04
C GLU A 553 11.49 36.22 25.18
N VAL A 554 10.39 36.35 24.43
CA VAL A 554 9.50 37.52 24.52
C VAL A 554 8.80 37.55 25.89
N SER A 555 8.50 36.39 26.46
CA SER A 555 7.75 36.26 27.72
C SER A 555 8.63 36.12 28.96
N TYR A 556 9.89 35.71 28.78
CA TYR A 556 10.82 35.47 29.88
C TYR A 556 12.02 36.46 29.85
N PRO A 557 12.02 37.50 30.71
CA PRO A 557 13.09 38.49 30.75
C PRO A 557 14.49 37.91 30.94
N VAL A 558 14.62 36.84 31.75
CA VAL A 558 15.90 36.19 32.03
C VAL A 558 16.64 35.73 30.77
N LEU A 559 15.95 35.28 29.76
CA LEU A 559 16.54 34.88 28.49
C LEU A 559 17.11 36.06 27.71
N ARG A 560 16.45 37.21 27.76
CA ARG A 560 16.92 38.45 27.09
C ARG A 560 18.12 39.08 27.80
N GLU A 561 18.13 39.04 29.13
CA GLU A 561 19.14 39.68 29.96
C GLU A 561 20.45 38.87 30.04
N HIS A 562 20.33 37.54 30.13
CA HIS A 562 21.45 36.64 30.33
C HIS A 562 21.78 35.75 29.13
N GLY A 563 20.90 35.67 28.16
CA GLY A 563 21.08 34.82 27.00
C GLY A 563 20.83 33.33 27.32
N TRP A 564 21.02 32.49 26.33
CA TRP A 564 20.89 31.00 26.47
C TRP A 564 21.89 30.33 25.53
N GLN A 565 22.18 29.03 25.79
CA GLN A 565 23.14 28.27 24.98
C GLN A 565 22.58 26.90 24.65
N VAL A 566 22.71 26.48 23.37
CA VAL A 566 22.36 25.14 22.89
C VAL A 566 23.58 24.51 22.24
N TYR A 567 24.07 23.43 22.81
CA TYR A 567 25.20 22.65 22.30
C TYR A 567 24.73 21.39 21.59
N LEU A 568 25.33 21.07 20.46
CA LEU A 568 25.16 19.78 19.77
C LEU A 568 26.49 19.02 19.82
N TYR A 569 26.50 17.90 20.58
CA TYR A 569 27.62 16.96 20.63
C TYR A 569 27.39 15.86 19.62
N GLU A 570 28.19 15.87 18.54
CA GLU A 570 28.13 14.80 17.53
C GLU A 570 28.93 13.58 17.99
N ASP A 571 28.31 12.38 17.95
CA ASP A 571 29.00 11.14 18.22
C ASP A 571 29.93 10.79 17.05
N THR A 572 31.23 10.90 17.28
CA THR A 572 32.29 10.66 16.29
C THR A 572 32.44 9.17 15.89
N LYS A 573 31.92 8.26 16.71
CA LYS A 573 31.95 6.80 16.42
C LYS A 573 31.00 6.40 15.30
N ILE A 574 30.06 7.27 14.93
CA ILE A 574 29.17 7.11 13.78
C ILE A 574 29.56 8.18 12.74
N PRO A 575 30.60 7.95 11.94
CA PRO A 575 31.04 8.97 10.98
C PRO A 575 29.91 9.27 9.97
N TYR A 576 29.55 10.53 9.87
CA TYR A 576 28.76 11.10 8.76
C TYR A 576 29.58 11.13 7.47
N THR A 577 30.12 10.01 7.06
CA THR A 577 30.96 9.94 5.86
C THR A 577 30.17 10.07 4.56
N ASP A 578 28.85 10.21 4.63
CA ASP A 578 28.01 10.18 3.44
C ASP A 578 27.47 11.54 3.00
N LEU A 579 27.69 12.58 3.81
CA LEU A 579 27.45 13.94 3.37
C LEU A 579 28.71 14.45 2.67
N GLU A 580 28.59 14.74 1.38
CA GLU A 580 29.66 15.46 0.68
C GLU A 580 30.06 16.72 1.47
N GLU A 581 31.33 17.06 1.46
CA GLU A 581 31.92 18.16 2.25
C GLU A 581 31.13 19.46 2.11
N GLN A 582 30.58 19.73 0.92
CA GLN A 582 29.78 20.92 0.66
C GLN A 582 28.46 20.93 1.47
N ILE A 583 27.75 19.79 1.58
CA ILE A 583 26.49 19.68 2.35
C ILE A 583 26.81 19.82 3.83
N GLN A 584 27.91 19.22 4.28
CA GLN A 584 28.33 19.29 5.65
C GLN A 584 28.63 20.76 6.06
N SER A 585 29.39 21.52 5.25
CA SER A 585 29.69 22.93 5.52
C SER A 585 28.45 23.82 5.51
N GLN A 586 27.45 23.53 4.65
CA GLN A 586 26.19 24.26 4.65
C GLN A 586 25.34 23.94 5.86
N ARG A 587 25.32 22.66 6.29
CA ARG A 587 24.64 22.19 7.51
C ARG A 587 25.19 22.94 8.72
N ASP A 588 26.48 23.00 8.86
CA ASP A 588 27.16 23.65 9.99
C ASP A 588 26.84 25.12 10.06
N ARG A 589 26.95 25.82 8.94
CA ARG A 589 26.51 27.23 8.84
C ARG A 589 25.03 27.43 9.15
N GLY A 590 24.20 26.43 8.82
CA GLY A 590 22.76 26.40 9.17
C GLY A 590 22.54 26.30 10.67
N LEU A 591 23.30 25.44 11.35
CA LEU A 591 23.25 25.23 12.80
C LEU A 591 23.72 26.50 13.55
N GLU A 592 24.88 27.08 13.16
CA GLU A 592 25.36 28.32 13.73
C GLU A 592 24.37 29.48 13.59
N LYS A 593 23.77 29.66 12.40
CA LYS A 593 22.72 30.66 12.16
C LYS A 593 21.44 30.40 12.98
N ALA A 594 21.22 29.16 13.38
CA ALA A 594 20.13 28.79 14.30
C ALA A 594 20.49 29.12 15.76
N GLY A 595 21.75 29.40 16.10
CA GLY A 595 22.21 29.61 17.47
C GLY A 595 22.72 28.33 18.15
N VAL A 596 22.96 27.26 17.39
CA VAL A 596 23.51 25.99 17.90
C VAL A 596 25.02 26.04 17.87
N THR A 597 25.66 25.78 19.01
CA THR A 597 27.11 25.58 19.11
C THR A 597 27.42 24.10 18.85
N LEU A 598 28.10 23.85 17.72
CA LEU A 598 28.46 22.50 17.31
C LEU A 598 29.80 22.08 17.96
N CYS A 599 29.76 20.98 18.72
CA CYS A 599 30.90 20.35 19.37
C CYS A 599 31.28 19.07 18.63
N ARG A 600 32.27 19.11 17.74
CA ARG A 600 32.84 17.94 17.07
C ARG A 600 34.11 17.51 17.79
N ASP A 601 34.44 16.24 17.60
CA ASP A 601 35.68 15.65 18.18
C ASP A 601 35.74 15.74 19.70
N VAL A 602 34.58 15.94 20.35
CA VAL A 602 34.42 15.95 21.79
C VAL A 602 33.66 14.72 22.21
N GLU A 603 34.38 13.72 22.70
CA GLU A 603 33.75 12.50 23.23
C GLU A 603 33.16 12.81 24.62
N VAL A 604 31.84 12.53 24.72
CA VAL A 604 31.12 12.61 26.00
C VAL A 604 31.42 11.34 26.81
N ALA A 605 32.05 11.49 27.95
CA ALA A 605 32.47 10.37 28.80
C ALA A 605 31.47 10.03 29.91
N GLY A 606 30.60 10.98 30.28
CA GLY A 606 29.59 10.75 31.30
C GLY A 606 28.64 11.92 31.51
N LEU A 607 27.53 11.65 32.20
CA LEU A 607 26.53 12.67 32.52
C LEU A 607 26.14 12.54 33.98
N THR A 608 26.03 13.66 34.66
CA THR A 608 25.44 13.77 36.02
C THR A 608 24.17 14.62 35.94
N ASN A 609 23.50 14.84 37.04
CA ASN A 609 22.32 15.73 37.11
C ASN A 609 22.66 17.20 36.86
N ARG A 610 23.95 17.59 36.90
CA ARG A 610 24.44 18.98 36.77
C ARG A 610 25.38 19.20 35.59
N ASP A 611 26.18 18.19 35.25
CA ASP A 611 27.33 18.36 34.35
C ASP A 611 27.40 17.27 33.30
N LEU A 612 27.83 17.70 32.09
CA LEU A 612 28.27 16.82 31.04
C LEU A 612 29.80 16.71 31.11
N ALA A 613 30.32 15.51 31.37
CA ALA A 613 31.73 15.23 31.42
C ALA A 613 32.27 14.80 30.05
N MET A 614 33.39 15.36 29.61
CA MET A 614 34.09 15.00 28.39
C MET A 614 35.25 14.05 28.66
N ALA A 615 35.63 13.25 27.69
CA ALA A 615 36.79 12.35 27.78
C ALA A 615 38.12 13.11 28.07
N SER A 616 38.22 14.39 27.71
CA SER A 616 39.33 15.28 28.06
C SER A 616 39.40 15.62 29.57
N GLY A 617 38.44 15.21 30.40
CA GLY A 617 38.31 15.60 31.80
C GLY A 617 37.57 16.92 32.01
N ALA A 618 37.27 17.69 30.98
CA ALA A 618 36.48 18.90 31.12
C ALA A 618 35.04 18.61 31.47
N ARG A 619 34.43 19.45 32.31
CA ARG A 619 33.02 19.37 32.69
C ARG A 619 32.28 20.62 32.22
N ARG A 620 31.09 20.46 31.68
CA ARG A 620 30.24 21.59 31.31
C ARG A 620 28.92 21.51 32.09
N PRO A 621 28.64 22.52 32.89
CA PRO A 621 27.35 22.62 33.56
C PRO A 621 26.21 22.70 32.54
N VAL A 622 25.15 21.91 32.72
CA VAL A 622 24.01 21.85 31.81
C VAL A 622 22.70 21.76 32.61
N GLY A 623 21.65 22.43 32.11
CA GLY A 623 20.31 22.38 32.68
C GLY A 623 19.49 21.18 32.20
N LEU A 624 19.72 20.79 30.95
CA LEU A 624 19.06 19.64 30.33
C LEU A 624 19.94 19.03 29.25
N VAL A 625 19.96 17.69 29.19
CA VAL A 625 20.58 16.93 28.12
C VAL A 625 19.50 16.13 27.39
N VAL A 626 19.43 16.31 26.06
CA VAL A 626 18.55 15.54 25.20
C VAL A 626 19.35 14.47 24.45
N ASN A 627 19.02 13.21 24.66
CA ASN A 627 19.64 12.10 23.93
C ASN A 627 18.93 11.86 22.60
N SER A 628 19.63 12.15 21.51
CA SER A 628 19.21 11.86 20.13
C SER A 628 20.14 10.85 19.46
N SER A 629 20.84 10.03 20.24
CA SER A 629 21.65 8.91 19.75
C SER A 629 20.81 7.63 19.71
N PHE A 630 20.92 6.89 18.61
CA PHE A 630 20.11 5.69 18.37
C PHE A 630 20.95 4.54 17.84
N LYS A 631 20.56 3.32 18.23
CA LYS A 631 21.10 2.07 17.69
C LYS A 631 19.97 1.20 17.17
N LEU A 632 20.24 0.32 16.21
CA LEU A 632 19.28 -0.71 15.81
C LEU A 632 19.35 -1.84 16.84
N PRO A 633 18.19 -2.35 17.33
CA PRO A 633 18.15 -3.45 18.28
C PRO A 633 18.70 -4.73 17.63
N ALA A 634 19.38 -5.54 18.41
CA ALA A 634 19.71 -6.91 18.02
C ALA A 634 18.44 -7.77 17.97
N VAL A 635 18.46 -8.80 17.13
CA VAL A 635 17.37 -9.77 17.02
C VAL A 635 17.86 -11.10 17.52
N ALA A 636 17.28 -11.58 18.62
CA ALA A 636 17.57 -12.91 19.13
C ALA A 636 16.93 -13.96 18.20
N MET A 637 17.77 -14.89 17.72
CA MET A 637 17.35 -16.07 16.94
C MET A 637 17.82 -17.33 17.65
N THR A 638 17.21 -18.46 17.34
CA THR A 638 17.58 -19.73 17.98
C THR A 638 19.03 -20.12 17.67
N SER A 639 19.50 -19.86 16.45
CA SER A 639 20.86 -20.19 16.03
C SER A 639 21.91 -19.17 16.47
N GLN A 640 21.51 -17.89 16.55
CA GLN A 640 22.45 -16.78 16.83
C GLN A 640 21.70 -15.49 17.18
N CYS A 641 22.41 -14.56 17.81
CA CYS A 641 21.91 -13.19 17.93
C CYS A 641 22.36 -12.38 16.69
N LEU A 642 21.41 -11.82 15.97
CA LEU A 642 21.71 -10.98 14.80
C LEU A 642 21.96 -9.55 15.25
N HIS A 643 23.16 -9.05 14.99
CA HIS A 643 23.55 -7.67 15.23
C HIS A 643 23.59 -6.87 13.91
N TRP A 644 23.31 -5.60 13.97
CA TRP A 644 23.51 -4.72 12.85
C TRP A 644 25.02 -4.44 12.61
N PRO A 645 25.51 -4.39 11.33
CA PRO A 645 24.76 -4.49 10.07
C PRO A 645 24.49 -5.95 9.64
N PHE A 646 23.25 -6.22 9.22
CA PHE A 646 22.88 -7.53 8.71
C PHE A 646 23.49 -7.82 7.33
N GLU A 647 23.85 -9.07 7.07
CA GLU A 647 24.22 -9.54 5.73
C GLU A 647 22.94 -9.82 4.94
N ILE A 648 22.62 -8.97 3.98
CA ILE A 648 21.42 -9.04 3.16
C ILE A 648 21.77 -9.23 1.68
N GLU A 649 20.92 -9.94 0.95
CA GLU A 649 21.02 -10.10 -0.50
C GLU A 649 20.43 -8.88 -1.23
N ASP A 650 20.57 -8.85 -2.55
CA ASP A 650 20.08 -7.74 -3.38
C ASP A 650 18.56 -7.60 -3.37
N ASP A 651 17.84 -8.65 -3.05
CA ASP A 651 16.37 -8.68 -2.94
C ASP A 651 15.84 -8.34 -1.53
N LEU A 652 16.72 -7.95 -0.62
CA LEU A 652 16.47 -7.68 0.80
C LEU A 652 16.22 -8.93 1.65
N SER A 653 16.48 -10.14 1.18
CA SER A 653 16.47 -11.33 2.01
C SER A 653 17.73 -11.39 2.89
N LEU A 654 17.60 -11.99 4.07
CA LEU A 654 18.72 -12.28 4.94
C LEU A 654 19.55 -13.41 4.32
N LYS A 655 20.87 -13.24 4.19
CA LYS A 655 21.75 -14.15 3.44
C LYS A 655 21.62 -15.63 3.81
N ALA A 656 21.42 -15.93 5.07
CA ALA A 656 21.27 -17.31 5.56
C ALA A 656 19.81 -17.82 5.52
N HIS A 657 18.82 -16.94 5.32
CA HIS A 657 17.40 -17.24 5.50
C HIS A 657 16.54 -16.56 4.43
N GLN A 658 16.27 -17.26 3.32
CA GLN A 658 15.53 -16.73 2.17
C GLN A 658 14.07 -16.36 2.43
N ASN A 659 13.50 -16.72 3.56
CA ASN A 659 12.15 -16.38 4.00
C ASN A 659 12.10 -15.26 5.05
N ILE A 660 13.25 -14.61 5.31
CA ILE A 660 13.36 -13.45 6.21
C ILE A 660 13.84 -12.25 5.41
N TRP A 661 13.05 -11.21 5.42
CA TRP A 661 13.23 -9.97 4.65
C TRP A 661 13.58 -8.83 5.59
N VAL A 662 14.53 -7.99 5.22
CA VAL A 662 14.98 -6.89 6.09
C VAL A 662 14.78 -5.55 5.39
N THR A 663 14.14 -4.59 6.04
CA THR A 663 13.96 -3.23 5.50
C THR A 663 15.18 -2.36 5.76
N ALA A 664 16.35 -2.82 5.31
CA ALA A 664 17.61 -2.11 5.43
C ALA A 664 18.34 -2.07 4.10
N MET A 665 19.27 -1.15 3.94
CA MET A 665 20.12 -1.10 2.75
C MET A 665 21.35 -1.97 2.93
N LYS A 666 21.74 -2.69 1.87
CA LYS A 666 23.00 -3.41 1.81
C LYS A 666 24.17 -2.43 1.94
N LYS A 667 25.13 -2.78 2.78
CA LYS A 667 26.36 -1.99 2.94
C LYS A 667 27.17 -2.06 1.64
N GLN A 668 27.20 -1.01 0.87
CA GLN A 668 28.04 -0.89 -0.33
C GLN A 668 29.35 -0.18 0.04
N GLY A 669 30.43 -0.95 0.26
CA GLY A 669 31.73 -0.40 0.63
C GLY A 669 31.72 0.31 2.00
N GLN A 670 32.60 1.31 2.17
CA GLN A 670 32.66 2.12 3.41
C GLN A 670 31.65 3.27 3.45
N GLN A 671 30.95 3.57 2.35
CA GLN A 671 30.01 4.69 2.27
C GLN A 671 28.63 4.28 2.80
N ARG A 672 28.23 4.89 3.92
CA ARG A 672 26.84 4.82 4.44
C ARG A 672 26.03 5.91 3.76
N ARG A 673 25.15 5.55 2.84
CA ARG A 673 24.21 6.51 2.25
C ARG A 673 23.18 6.93 3.29
N PHE A 674 22.93 8.25 3.34
CA PHE A 674 21.85 8.82 4.14
C PHE A 674 20.48 8.22 3.75
N ILE A 675 19.74 7.68 4.72
CA ILE A 675 18.42 7.08 4.52
C ILE A 675 17.34 8.13 4.73
N THR A 676 16.62 8.48 3.68
CA THR A 676 15.48 9.40 3.74
C THR A 676 14.19 8.67 4.09
N THR A 677 13.17 9.40 4.55
CA THR A 677 11.81 8.85 4.78
C THR A 677 11.28 8.10 3.55
N ALA A 678 11.55 8.65 2.37
CA ALA A 678 11.12 8.04 1.12
C ALA A 678 11.94 6.79 0.75
N ASP A 679 13.16 6.59 1.28
CA ASP A 679 13.90 5.33 1.18
C ASP A 679 13.27 4.27 2.08
N LEU A 680 12.85 4.62 3.29
CA LEU A 680 12.12 3.71 4.18
C LEU A 680 10.81 3.23 3.55
N VAL A 681 10.07 4.12 2.87
CA VAL A 681 8.88 3.76 2.09
C VAL A 681 9.22 2.79 0.96
N ALA A 682 10.31 3.04 0.24
CA ALA A 682 10.74 2.19 -0.88
C ALA A 682 11.19 0.80 -0.39
N LEU A 683 11.95 0.74 0.71
CA LEU A 683 12.40 -0.48 1.35
C LEU A 683 11.21 -1.30 1.86
N GLY A 684 10.26 -0.67 2.58
CA GLY A 684 9.05 -1.33 3.03
C GLY A 684 8.23 -1.91 1.88
N ASN A 685 8.02 -1.13 0.81
CA ASN A 685 7.30 -1.60 -0.38
C ASN A 685 8.02 -2.78 -1.08
N ALA A 686 9.34 -2.76 -1.13
CA ALA A 686 10.13 -3.83 -1.75
C ALA A 686 10.12 -5.10 -0.90
N ALA A 687 10.39 -5.00 0.40
CA ALA A 687 10.36 -6.14 1.32
C ALA A 687 8.95 -6.75 1.39
N GLY A 688 7.90 -5.93 1.47
CA GLY A 688 6.52 -6.39 1.44
C GLY A 688 6.14 -7.08 0.12
N TYR A 689 6.61 -6.56 -1.03
CA TYR A 689 6.41 -7.22 -2.31
C TYR A 689 7.12 -8.57 -2.36
N ASN A 690 8.38 -8.64 -1.92
CA ASN A 690 9.19 -9.84 -1.98
C ASN A 690 8.69 -10.92 -1.03
N ALA A 691 8.28 -10.57 0.19
CA ALA A 691 7.63 -11.49 1.12
C ALA A 691 6.32 -12.06 0.53
N TRP A 692 5.50 -11.21 -0.08
CA TRP A 692 4.30 -11.66 -0.77
C TRP A 692 4.64 -12.55 -1.98
N ALA A 693 5.61 -12.16 -2.79
CA ALA A 693 6.02 -12.93 -3.98
C ALA A 693 6.52 -14.33 -3.57
N SER A 694 7.41 -14.40 -2.58
CA SER A 694 7.90 -15.66 -2.03
C SER A 694 6.78 -16.56 -1.49
N SER A 695 5.85 -15.98 -0.70
CA SER A 695 4.69 -16.71 -0.18
C SER A 695 3.76 -17.28 -1.27
N GLN A 696 3.85 -16.77 -2.50
CA GLN A 696 3.11 -17.23 -3.68
C GLN A 696 3.99 -18.00 -4.67
N SER A 697 5.20 -18.38 -4.27
CA SER A 697 6.22 -19.06 -5.12
C SER A 697 6.60 -18.25 -6.37
N TYR A 698 6.54 -16.91 -6.28
CA TYR A 698 7.08 -16.02 -7.30
C TYR A 698 8.51 -15.62 -6.95
N GLN A 699 9.32 -15.32 -7.95
CA GLN A 699 10.69 -14.85 -7.71
C GLN A 699 10.69 -13.44 -7.09
N PRO A 700 11.44 -13.22 -5.99
CA PRO A 700 11.68 -11.91 -5.42
C PRO A 700 12.42 -11.01 -6.42
N ARG A 701 12.28 -9.69 -6.24
CA ARG A 701 12.91 -8.70 -7.10
C ARG A 701 14.07 -8.03 -6.40
N PRO A 702 15.19 -7.80 -7.09
CA PRO A 702 16.28 -7.03 -6.52
C PRO A 702 15.83 -5.60 -6.21
N PHE A 703 16.20 -5.10 -5.04
CA PHE A 703 15.99 -3.72 -4.65
C PHE A 703 17.07 -2.84 -5.27
N ARG A 704 16.64 -1.88 -6.07
CA ARG A 704 17.54 -0.87 -6.63
C ARG A 704 17.12 0.50 -6.10
N PRO A 705 17.95 1.16 -5.27
CA PRO A 705 17.66 2.51 -4.80
C PRO A 705 17.57 3.44 -6.00
N ARG A 706 16.47 4.19 -6.09
CA ARG A 706 16.29 5.18 -7.17
C ARG A 706 17.09 6.43 -6.85
N LYS A 707 17.88 6.92 -7.80
CA LYS A 707 18.42 8.29 -7.74
C LYS A 707 17.22 9.25 -7.73
N ARG A 708 17.19 10.14 -6.77
CA ARG A 708 16.14 11.15 -6.65
C ARG A 708 16.62 12.46 -7.19
N LEU A 709 15.68 13.21 -7.75
CA LEU A 709 15.97 14.57 -8.20
C LEU A 709 16.16 15.51 -7.00
N LEU A 710 15.39 15.27 -5.92
CA LEU A 710 15.40 16.08 -4.70
C LEU A 710 15.68 15.17 -3.50
N GLU A 711 16.72 15.51 -2.73
CA GLU A 711 17.13 14.81 -1.51
C GLU A 711 17.12 15.83 -0.35
N PRO A 712 16.01 15.94 0.39
CA PRO A 712 15.89 16.87 1.50
C PRO A 712 16.62 16.37 2.73
N TYR A 713 17.29 17.27 3.43
CA TYR A 713 17.92 17.11 4.75
C TYR A 713 17.15 17.99 5.75
N ASN A 714 16.35 17.38 6.60
CA ASN A 714 15.48 18.08 7.53
C ASN A 714 16.26 18.62 8.74
N MET A 715 16.25 19.93 8.92
CA MET A 715 16.77 20.66 10.08
C MET A 715 15.79 21.77 10.50
N GLY A 716 14.48 21.47 10.59
CA GLY A 716 13.47 22.47 10.83
C GLY A 716 13.53 23.58 9.78
N ARG A 717 13.39 24.83 10.19
CA ARG A 717 13.45 26.00 9.27
C ARG A 717 14.83 26.21 8.57
N ARG A 718 15.87 25.48 8.98
CA ARG A 718 17.23 25.50 8.38
C ARG A 718 17.50 24.31 7.47
N SER A 719 16.46 23.60 7.03
CA SER A 719 16.57 22.47 6.12
C SER A 719 17.39 22.78 4.87
N LEU A 720 18.05 21.75 4.37
CA LEU A 720 18.80 21.75 3.11
C LEU A 720 18.13 20.80 2.12
N CYS A 721 18.33 21.03 0.83
CA CYS A 721 17.88 20.12 -0.20
C CYS A 721 18.94 20.04 -1.31
N ARG A 722 19.25 18.82 -1.71
CA ARG A 722 20.09 18.55 -2.86
C ARG A 722 19.21 18.29 -4.08
N ALA A 723 19.48 18.99 -5.17
CA ALA A 723 18.84 18.81 -6.46
C ALA A 723 19.89 18.46 -7.52
N GLY A 724 20.08 17.18 -7.82
CA GLY A 724 21.18 16.75 -8.70
C GLY A 724 22.55 17.10 -8.12
N GLY A 725 23.31 17.97 -8.79
CA GLY A 725 24.62 18.47 -8.33
C GLY A 725 24.58 19.79 -7.56
N PHE A 726 23.38 20.33 -7.31
CA PHE A 726 23.17 21.64 -6.68
C PHE A 726 22.54 21.46 -5.30
N THR A 727 23.00 22.24 -4.29
CA THR A 727 22.45 22.22 -2.93
C THR A 727 21.93 23.62 -2.58
N PHE A 728 20.70 23.69 -2.08
CA PHE A 728 20.08 24.92 -1.62
C PHE A 728 19.50 24.74 -0.21
N GLY A 729 19.32 25.84 0.52
CA GLY A 729 18.84 25.86 1.90
C GLY A 729 17.78 26.93 2.14
N GLY A 730 17.32 27.02 3.40
CA GLY A 730 16.33 27.99 3.82
C GLY A 730 14.87 27.62 3.45
N ALA A 731 14.00 28.61 3.26
CA ALA A 731 12.57 28.39 3.03
C ALA A 731 12.23 27.42 1.87
N PRO A 732 12.88 27.49 0.70
CA PRO A 732 12.60 26.53 -0.38
C PRO A 732 12.94 25.09 0.01
N ALA A 733 14.07 24.86 0.66
CA ALA A 733 14.49 23.53 1.11
C ALA A 733 13.57 23.01 2.23
N TRP A 734 13.14 23.87 3.12
CA TRP A 734 12.18 23.58 4.17
C TRP A 734 10.83 23.15 3.60
N ILE A 735 10.29 23.87 2.60
CA ILE A 735 9.05 23.50 1.91
C ILE A 735 9.20 22.13 1.24
N VAL A 736 10.28 21.88 0.51
CA VAL A 736 10.55 20.61 -0.15
C VAL A 736 10.64 19.47 0.87
N SER A 737 11.35 19.69 1.98
CA SER A 737 11.45 18.70 3.06
C SER A 737 10.07 18.36 3.65
N ARG A 738 9.26 19.37 3.93
CA ARG A 738 7.90 19.19 4.45
C ARG A 738 6.99 18.48 3.46
N LEU A 739 6.96 18.88 2.20
CA LEU A 739 6.16 18.22 1.16
C LEU A 739 6.58 16.76 0.96
N THR A 740 7.88 16.48 0.96
CA THR A 740 8.38 15.09 0.83
C THR A 740 7.94 14.23 2.01
N ASN A 741 8.00 14.77 3.22
CA ASN A 741 7.53 14.08 4.43
C ASN A 741 6.02 13.89 4.41
N LEU A 742 5.24 14.89 4.01
CA LEU A 742 3.79 14.82 3.89
C LEU A 742 3.35 13.73 2.90
N LEU A 743 4.00 13.67 1.72
CA LEU A 743 3.72 12.66 0.71
C LEU A 743 4.10 11.23 1.14
N ALA A 744 5.06 11.11 2.06
CA ALA A 744 5.45 9.81 2.62
C ALA A 744 4.48 9.32 3.71
N MET A 745 3.73 10.22 4.33
CA MET A 745 2.79 9.87 5.40
C MET A 745 1.51 9.25 4.85
N PRO A 746 1.10 8.08 5.34
CA PRO A 746 -0.16 7.47 4.92
C PRO A 746 -1.36 8.17 5.54
N GLY A 747 -2.39 8.46 4.70
CA GLY A 747 -3.67 9.00 5.12
C GLY A 747 -3.88 10.48 4.76
N LEU A 748 -4.79 10.72 3.81
CA LEU A 748 -5.09 12.06 3.28
C LEU A 748 -5.60 13.02 4.37
N GLU A 749 -6.45 12.54 5.28
CA GLU A 749 -7.01 13.36 6.37
C GLU A 749 -5.89 13.89 7.28
N ARG A 750 -4.92 13.05 7.61
CA ARG A 750 -3.77 13.44 8.43
C ARG A 750 -2.89 14.46 7.70
N ASN A 751 -2.65 14.22 6.42
CA ASN A 751 -1.84 15.12 5.59
C ASN A 751 -2.47 16.52 5.49
N LEU A 752 -3.80 16.60 5.39
CA LEU A 752 -4.52 17.88 5.40
C LEU A 752 -4.40 18.59 6.75
N ARG A 753 -4.50 17.89 7.87
CA ARG A 753 -4.33 18.50 9.20
C ARG A 753 -2.92 19.06 9.37
N ILE A 754 -1.90 18.30 9.01
CA ILE A 754 -0.50 18.76 9.04
C ILE A 754 -0.31 19.98 8.14
N LEU A 755 -0.88 19.97 6.93
CA LEU A 755 -0.81 21.11 6.03
C LEU A 755 -1.49 22.35 6.62
N MET A 756 -2.64 22.19 7.28
CA MET A 756 -3.33 23.29 7.95
C MET A 756 -2.52 23.84 9.13
N ASP A 757 -1.90 22.98 9.95
CA ASP A 757 -1.01 23.42 11.02
C ASP A 757 0.13 24.31 10.46
N TRP A 758 0.77 23.85 9.40
CA TRP A 758 1.87 24.60 8.77
C TRP A 758 1.41 25.94 8.16
N LEU A 759 0.21 26.00 7.61
CA LEU A 759 -0.36 27.26 7.09
C LEU A 759 -0.66 28.24 8.22
N LEU A 760 -1.12 27.74 9.37
CA LEU A 760 -1.38 28.56 10.56
C LEU A 760 -0.08 29.06 11.22
N ASP A 761 1.00 28.31 11.17
CA ASP A 761 2.32 28.72 11.68
C ASP A 761 2.93 29.92 10.93
N ILE A 762 2.45 30.24 9.73
CA ILE A 762 2.96 31.40 8.97
C ILE A 762 2.54 32.72 9.63
N PRO A 763 1.23 32.97 9.88
CA PRO A 763 0.75 34.23 10.48
C PRO A 763 0.76 34.23 12.02
N PHE A 764 0.73 33.05 12.67
CA PHE A 764 0.63 32.93 14.13
C PHE A 764 1.95 32.47 14.74
N ARG A 765 2.14 32.79 16.01
CA ARG A 765 3.29 32.29 16.78
C ARG A 765 3.04 30.84 17.18
N ASN A 766 4.13 30.08 17.35
CA ASN A 766 4.07 28.70 17.79
C ASN A 766 3.31 28.56 19.13
N ASP A 767 2.45 27.56 19.21
CA ASP A 767 1.76 27.23 20.47
C ASP A 767 2.73 26.48 21.39
N ILE A 768 3.07 27.11 22.51
CA ILE A 768 4.02 26.59 23.49
C ILE A 768 3.28 26.06 24.73
N ALA A 769 1.96 26.11 24.73
CA ALA A 769 1.18 25.59 25.84
C ALA A 769 1.53 24.11 26.12
N VAL A 770 1.83 23.80 27.37
CA VAL A 770 2.15 22.44 27.80
C VAL A 770 0.91 21.83 28.45
N LEU A 771 0.22 21.00 27.73
CA LEU A 771 -0.83 20.12 28.26
C LEU A 771 -0.18 18.77 28.69
N ALA A 772 0.79 18.83 29.57
CA ALA A 772 1.35 17.60 30.16
C ALA A 772 0.66 17.35 31.50
N PRO A 773 0.04 16.19 31.73
CA PRO A 773 -0.29 15.77 33.07
C PRO A 773 1.01 15.72 33.88
N ASP A 774 0.96 16.10 35.16
CA ASP A 774 2.10 15.95 36.06
C ASP A 774 2.61 14.51 35.96
N PRO A 775 3.93 14.31 35.85
CA PRO A 775 4.48 12.98 35.73
C PRO A 775 4.16 12.19 36.98
N THR A 776 3.22 11.26 36.88
CA THR A 776 3.15 10.17 37.83
C THR A 776 4.34 9.29 37.52
N GLU A 777 5.41 9.45 38.27
CA GLU A 777 6.62 8.60 38.30
C GLU A 777 7.30 8.39 36.94
N ARG A 778 8.56 8.77 36.82
CA ARG A 778 9.44 8.55 35.70
C ARG A 778 9.76 7.06 35.52
N LEU A 779 8.90 6.27 34.96
CA LEU A 779 9.23 4.95 34.46
C LEU A 779 9.82 5.09 33.05
N GLN A 780 11.14 5.22 32.95
CA GLN A 780 11.86 5.15 31.69
C GLN A 780 12.20 3.69 31.40
N ARG A 781 11.96 3.25 30.16
CA ARG A 781 12.39 1.94 29.67
C ARG A 781 13.67 2.10 28.90
N ALA A 782 14.67 1.29 29.22
CA ALA A 782 15.92 1.22 28.47
C ALA A 782 16.16 -0.20 27.99
N HIS A 783 16.76 -0.32 26.81
CA HIS A 783 17.19 -1.60 26.25
C HIS A 783 18.72 -1.65 26.27
N PHE A 784 19.27 -2.72 26.81
CA PHE A 784 20.69 -3.00 26.85
C PHE A 784 20.99 -4.25 26.03
N GLU A 785 22.10 -4.22 25.28
CA GLU A 785 22.58 -5.38 24.54
C GLU A 785 23.37 -6.31 25.45
N PRO A 786 23.49 -7.60 25.11
CA PRO A 786 24.38 -8.51 25.85
C PRO A 786 25.80 -7.96 25.89
N GLY A 787 26.34 -7.77 27.10
CA GLY A 787 27.65 -7.20 27.35
C GLY A 787 27.66 -5.68 27.65
N ASP A 788 26.50 -5.00 27.53
CA ASP A 788 26.39 -3.60 27.96
C ASP A 788 26.49 -3.47 29.48
N GLU A 789 27.24 -2.47 29.96
CA GLU A 789 27.34 -2.14 31.39
C GLU A 789 26.19 -1.18 31.76
N VAL A 790 25.28 -1.62 32.64
CA VAL A 790 24.08 -0.82 33.02
C VAL A 790 24.43 0.20 34.11
N ILE A 791 25.23 -0.22 35.09
CA ILE A 791 25.73 0.59 36.18
C ILE A 791 27.20 0.26 36.36
N ARG A 792 28.03 1.30 36.59
CA ARG A 792 29.42 1.14 36.92
C ARG A 792 29.63 1.31 38.41
N GLN A 793 30.50 0.47 38.98
CA GLN A 793 30.90 0.61 40.38
C GLN A 793 31.51 2.00 40.64
N GLY A 794 30.97 2.73 41.63
CA GLY A 794 31.34 4.08 41.97
C GLY A 794 30.47 5.20 41.41
N ASP A 795 29.49 4.90 40.58
CA ASP A 795 28.50 5.85 40.05
C ASP A 795 27.60 6.41 41.18
N GLU A 796 27.13 7.65 41.01
CA GLU A 796 26.15 8.23 41.97
C GLU A 796 24.77 7.59 41.80
N GLY A 797 24.14 7.21 42.89
CA GLY A 797 22.92 6.40 42.93
C GLY A 797 21.66 7.25 43.05
N GLU A 798 21.17 7.83 41.94
CA GLU A 798 19.92 8.61 41.95
C GLU A 798 18.72 7.87 41.29
N THR A 799 18.90 6.64 40.87
CA THR A 799 17.88 5.88 40.11
C THR A 799 17.84 4.44 40.56
N ALA A 800 16.69 3.86 40.73
CA ALA A 800 16.49 2.42 40.89
C ALA A 800 15.98 1.83 39.58
N TYR A 801 16.27 0.56 39.35
CA TYR A 801 15.93 -0.15 38.11
C TYR A 801 15.15 -1.44 38.45
N VAL A 802 14.26 -1.80 37.56
CA VAL A 802 13.58 -3.09 37.58
C VAL A 802 13.88 -3.80 36.26
N VAL A 803 14.33 -5.04 36.33
CA VAL A 803 14.55 -5.86 35.13
C VAL A 803 13.20 -6.24 34.55
N GLU A 804 12.83 -5.65 33.40
CA GLU A 804 11.58 -5.98 32.72
C GLU A 804 11.68 -7.29 31.95
N SER A 805 12.86 -7.58 31.35
CA SER A 805 13.17 -8.83 30.65
C SER A 805 14.69 -9.00 30.52
N GLY A 806 15.16 -10.24 30.53
CA GLY A 806 16.57 -10.57 30.40
C GLY A 806 17.22 -10.92 31.74
N ARG A 807 18.56 -10.98 31.73
CA ARG A 807 19.38 -11.26 32.92
C ARG A 807 20.55 -10.30 33.00
N LEU A 808 20.89 -9.87 34.20
CA LEU A 808 22.03 -9.02 34.47
C LEU A 808 22.98 -9.75 35.40
N GLU A 809 24.27 -9.60 35.18
CA GLU A 809 25.29 -10.06 36.14
C GLU A 809 25.71 -8.89 37.04
N VAL A 810 25.76 -9.14 38.31
CA VAL A 810 26.29 -8.19 39.30
C VAL A 810 27.75 -8.53 39.58
N LEU A 811 28.62 -7.57 39.20
CA LEU A 811 30.07 -7.72 39.42
C LEU A 811 30.56 -6.70 40.45
N LYS A 812 31.48 -7.11 41.30
CA LYS A 812 32.22 -6.23 42.21
C LYS A 812 33.70 -6.54 42.07
N ASP A 813 34.51 -5.51 41.82
CA ASP A 813 35.95 -5.62 41.56
C ASP A 813 36.29 -6.74 40.55
N GLY A 814 35.44 -6.90 39.52
CA GLY A 814 35.58 -7.91 38.47
C GLY A 814 35.15 -9.32 38.88
N SER A 815 34.69 -9.55 40.13
CA SER A 815 34.19 -10.84 40.60
C SER A 815 32.66 -10.87 40.56
N LYS A 816 32.08 -11.98 40.05
CA LYS A 816 30.62 -12.18 39.97
C LYS A 816 30.04 -12.39 41.37
N LEU A 817 29.14 -11.51 41.80
CA LEU A 817 28.40 -11.59 43.06
C LEU A 817 27.08 -12.33 42.94
N GLY A 818 26.40 -12.18 41.77
CA GLY A 818 25.10 -12.77 41.54
C GLY A 818 24.54 -12.47 40.18
N GLU A 819 23.31 -12.95 39.92
CA GLU A 819 22.51 -12.65 38.73
C GLU A 819 21.17 -12.06 39.15
N LEU A 820 20.68 -11.12 38.36
CA LEU A 820 19.36 -10.51 38.48
C LEU A 820 18.53 -10.94 37.28
N GLY A 821 17.31 -11.41 37.54
CA GLY A 821 16.35 -11.84 36.53
C GLY A 821 15.16 -10.90 36.42
N GLU A 822 14.18 -11.30 35.60
CA GLU A 822 12.95 -10.55 35.38
C GLU A 822 12.17 -10.32 36.69
N GLY A 823 11.83 -9.05 36.95
CA GLY A 823 11.17 -8.61 38.17
C GLY A 823 12.11 -8.15 39.29
N ASP A 824 13.41 -8.46 39.22
CA ASP A 824 14.38 -8.04 40.23
C ASP A 824 14.66 -6.53 40.12
N CYS A 825 14.84 -5.92 41.32
CA CYS A 825 15.20 -4.51 41.43
C CYS A 825 16.68 -4.35 41.79
N PHE A 826 17.32 -3.31 41.32
CA PHE A 826 18.69 -2.95 41.66
C PHE A 826 18.93 -1.44 41.62
N GLY A 827 19.98 -1.00 42.33
CA GLY A 827 20.31 0.41 42.46
C GLY A 827 19.52 1.15 43.53
N GLU A 828 18.52 0.53 44.16
CA GLU A 828 17.67 1.09 45.22
C GLU A 828 18.44 1.42 46.51
N ILE A 829 19.48 0.65 46.83
CA ILE A 829 20.30 0.86 48.04
C ILE A 829 21.03 2.20 47.91
N ALA A 830 21.62 2.48 46.78
CA ALA A 830 22.32 3.72 46.56
C ALA A 830 21.37 4.95 46.54
N LEU A 831 20.16 4.76 46.00
CA LEU A 831 19.11 5.76 46.01
C LEU A 831 18.64 6.11 47.44
N LEU A 832 18.41 5.09 48.25
CA LEU A 832 17.89 5.25 49.63
C LEU A 832 18.96 5.75 50.60
N SER A 833 20.19 5.28 50.45
CA SER A 833 21.30 5.56 51.38
C SER A 833 22.18 6.74 50.98
N LYS A 834 21.99 7.31 49.76
CA LYS A 834 22.81 8.37 49.15
C LYS A 834 24.32 8.03 49.10
N VAL A 835 24.64 6.76 48.97
CA VAL A 835 26.02 6.22 48.85
C VAL A 835 26.29 5.96 47.37
N ARG A 836 27.57 6.00 46.98
CA ARG A 836 28.00 5.59 45.64
C ARG A 836 27.77 4.10 45.42
N ARG A 837 27.41 3.75 44.20
CA ARG A 837 27.09 2.34 43.79
C ARG A 837 28.29 1.44 43.74
#